data_d7f65f030a2dfcd16f0bcc93d4e6f272
#
_entry.id   d7f65f030a2dfcd16f0bcc93d4e6f272
#
_cell.length_a   1.000
_cell.length_b   1.000
_cell.length_c   1.000
_cell.angle_alpha   90.00
_cell.angle_beta   90.00
_cell.angle_gamma   90.00
#
_symmetry.space_group_name_H-M   'P 1'
#
loop_
_entity.id
_entity.type
_entity.pdbx_description
1 polymer ?
#
loop_
_entity_poly.entity_id
_entity_poly.type
_entity_poly.pdbx_seq_one_letter_code
_entity_poly.pdbx_strand_id
1 'polypeptide(L)'
;MKKITNVIFASLLAMSMVGCSSSKATQTVITKSAKGFGGDVSVTVTFEGDKIVDVKAEGKNETEAIGGKALESLPGEIVKANSADVDVMSGATFTSNAIITATKAAIAEAKGESATSVSYTAGTYTGSAYGNTSTITVDVTVSDSAIEKIDLVSQNETPILFDAAWDTVTSEIVDEQSLAVDTVSGASTSSNGIIAAVDNALTNAGVDTSSLKVAKEKETVQPQEITKEADVVVVGGGGAGLVAAISAAEKGSTVLVVEKAPFLGGNLSVFGGIYNTPDEKLQSVVEMSDSVKKNLEDTINAEPVSEEHKELMDEVKAEYEEWKANGSVGLFDSPEWFALQTWNSGDKVANLTLVREMCENAYDGYEWLVNLGVEFADKVTQGAGSLYQRTHGAIKPNGSGFINAYTDALAKYDNVEIITETEAKHFIMDGNKCVGIEAEDTDGNTYTIQANNGVVLATGGFAGNVELRQKYCEGEKWKDLGPSVMTTNLKAITGDGIIMAEEIGADFVDMDQLQLLHLGNPFTGSTKGVIPYKGRNSDEVIFVNAEGNRFVREDGRRDVMCNAITQQTGGYYWMIHDSQNIDPYADSVEEYIKGGYLYRADTLEELADMIGVPADALVETVNKYNSYVDNGEDPETGRTLLVSKITDGPFFAAKRVPSAHHTMGGVHIDTETHVLDKEQNIIEGLYAAGEVTGGIHGGNRVGGNAVDDTVVFGRIAGANAADNK
;
A
#
# COMPACT_ATOMS: atom_id res chain seq x y z
N MET A 1 -51.91 9.91 -11.74
CA MET A 1 -51.88 10.99 -12.71
C MET A 1 -50.98 12.11 -12.19
N LYS A 2 -49.75 12.17 -12.67
CA LYS A 2 -48.97 13.37 -13.00
C LYS A 2 -47.64 12.83 -13.56
N LYS A 3 -47.48 12.99 -14.87
CA LYS A 3 -46.27 12.73 -15.64
C LYS A 3 -45.25 13.78 -15.27
N ILE A 4 -44.00 13.38 -14.98
CA ILE A 4 -42.85 14.27 -15.00
C ILE A 4 -41.96 13.82 -16.17
N THR A 5 -41.72 14.77 -17.04
CA THR A 5 -41.13 14.65 -18.36
C THR A 5 -39.61 14.72 -18.23
N ASN A 6 -38.93 13.76 -18.76
CA ASN A 6 -37.47 13.80 -18.97
C ASN A 6 -37.12 14.89 -20.01
N VAL A 7 -36.18 15.75 -19.66
CA VAL A 7 -35.63 16.73 -20.58
C VAL A 7 -34.26 16.23 -21.02
N ILE A 8 -34.22 15.75 -22.26
CA ILE A 8 -33.00 15.50 -23.02
C ILE A 8 -32.46 16.85 -23.48
N PHE A 9 -31.25 17.22 -23.11
CA PHE A 9 -30.54 18.36 -23.66
C PHE A 9 -29.64 17.91 -24.82
N ALA A 10 -30.16 17.88 -26.01
CA ALA A 10 -29.39 17.96 -27.25
C ALA A 10 -29.45 19.43 -27.70
N SER A 11 -28.36 20.17 -27.62
CA SER A 11 -28.30 21.54 -28.07
C SER A 11 -27.52 21.68 -29.38
N LEU A 12 -28.22 21.48 -30.47
CA LEU A 12 -27.90 22.17 -31.74
C LEU A 12 -28.86 23.35 -31.84
N LEU A 13 -28.38 24.57 -31.72
CA LEU A 13 -29.16 25.76 -32.11
C LEU A 13 -28.28 26.72 -32.88
N ALA A 14 -28.35 26.60 -34.21
CA ALA A 14 -27.98 27.69 -35.10
C ALA A 14 -29.16 28.63 -35.16
N MET A 15 -29.03 29.84 -34.64
CA MET A 15 -29.97 30.93 -34.87
C MET A 15 -29.27 32.08 -35.59
N SER A 16 -29.56 32.19 -36.88
CA SER A 16 -29.29 33.42 -37.66
C SER A 16 -30.30 34.51 -37.28
N MET A 17 -29.84 35.58 -36.64
CA MET A 17 -30.56 36.87 -36.66
C MET A 17 -29.66 37.94 -37.24
N VAL A 18 -30.09 38.47 -38.34
CA VAL A 18 -29.57 39.70 -38.95
C VAL A 18 -30.13 40.90 -38.19
N GLY A 19 -29.25 41.65 -37.53
CA GLY A 19 -29.57 42.91 -36.89
C GLY A 19 -28.31 43.73 -36.71
N CYS A 20 -28.14 44.84 -37.42
CA CYS A 20 -26.98 45.74 -37.32
C CYS A 20 -26.68 46.23 -35.91
N SER A 21 -25.48 46.03 -35.41
CA SER A 21 -24.49 46.98 -34.89
C SER A 21 -23.52 46.30 -33.94
N SER A 22 -22.23 46.59 -34.13
CA SER A 22 -21.05 46.10 -33.38
C SER A 22 -20.84 44.57 -33.45
N SER A 23 -19.88 44.15 -34.24
CA SER A 23 -19.38 42.76 -34.29
C SER A 23 -18.84 42.34 -32.93
N LYS A 24 -19.67 41.67 -32.12
CA LYS A 24 -19.13 40.77 -31.10
C LYS A 24 -18.43 39.68 -31.86
N ALA A 25 -17.12 39.55 -31.66
CA ALA A 25 -16.36 38.39 -32.17
C ALA A 25 -17.10 37.12 -31.74
N THR A 26 -17.35 36.22 -32.69
CA THR A 26 -18.00 34.92 -32.38
C THR A 26 -17.03 34.13 -31.51
N GLN A 27 -17.44 33.82 -30.31
CA GLN A 27 -16.63 32.97 -29.41
C GLN A 27 -16.81 31.51 -29.82
N THR A 28 -15.70 30.79 -29.95
CA THR A 28 -15.67 29.33 -30.12
C THR A 28 -15.20 28.71 -28.82
N VAL A 29 -15.91 27.72 -28.31
CA VAL A 29 -15.58 27.00 -27.07
C VAL A 29 -15.31 25.55 -27.44
N ILE A 30 -14.12 25.06 -27.07
CA ILE A 30 -13.68 23.69 -27.35
C ILE A 30 -13.19 23.07 -26.05
N THR A 31 -13.66 21.86 -25.76
CA THR A 31 -13.22 21.06 -24.61
C THR A 31 -12.45 19.86 -25.12
N LYS A 32 -11.27 19.63 -24.53
CA LYS A 32 -10.43 18.45 -24.75
C LYS A 32 -9.96 17.90 -23.42
N SER A 33 -9.63 16.62 -23.39
CA SER A 33 -9.07 15.97 -22.21
C SER A 33 -7.76 15.27 -22.52
N ALA A 34 -6.89 15.18 -21.51
CA ALA A 34 -5.69 14.39 -21.55
C ALA A 34 -5.42 13.77 -20.17
N LYS A 35 -4.64 12.69 -20.11
CA LYS A 35 -4.35 12.01 -18.85
C LYS A 35 -3.39 12.82 -17.98
N GLY A 36 -3.82 13.13 -16.75
CA GLY A 36 -2.99 13.67 -15.67
C GLY A 36 -2.38 12.57 -14.81
N PHE A 37 -2.08 12.88 -13.56
CA PHE A 37 -1.56 11.88 -12.61
C PHE A 37 -2.67 10.97 -12.06
N GLY A 38 -3.82 11.55 -11.73
CA GLY A 38 -4.95 10.84 -11.09
C GLY A 38 -6.05 10.42 -12.07
N GLY A 39 -5.95 10.77 -13.34
CA GLY A 39 -6.97 10.47 -14.36
C GLY A 39 -7.14 11.59 -15.39
N ASP A 40 -8.32 11.70 -15.98
CA ASP A 40 -8.60 12.70 -17.01
C ASP A 40 -8.58 14.13 -16.45
N VAL A 41 -7.82 14.97 -17.12
CA VAL A 41 -7.86 16.44 -16.95
C VAL A 41 -8.57 17.03 -18.15
N SER A 42 -9.75 17.59 -17.94
CA SER A 42 -10.56 18.24 -18.95
C SER A 42 -10.22 19.73 -19.03
N VAL A 43 -9.97 20.22 -20.23
CA VAL A 43 -9.63 21.63 -20.47
C VAL A 43 -10.60 22.24 -21.47
N THR A 44 -11.33 23.27 -21.04
CA THR A 44 -12.22 24.05 -21.88
C THR A 44 -11.54 25.36 -22.27
N VAL A 45 -11.31 25.55 -23.56
CA VAL A 45 -10.67 26.75 -24.14
C VAL A 45 -11.68 27.58 -24.88
N THR A 46 -11.76 28.87 -24.58
CA THR A 46 -12.63 29.84 -25.28
C THR A 46 -11.78 30.73 -26.18
N PHE A 47 -12.13 30.80 -27.45
CA PHE A 47 -11.44 31.56 -28.46
C PHE A 47 -12.30 32.76 -28.94
N GLU A 48 -11.66 33.88 -29.23
CA GLU A 48 -12.20 35.01 -30.03
C GLU A 48 -11.33 35.18 -31.28
N GLY A 49 -11.74 34.57 -32.40
CA GLY A 49 -10.84 34.37 -33.54
C GLY A 49 -9.67 33.49 -33.16
N ASP A 50 -8.43 33.95 -33.39
CA ASP A 50 -7.20 33.20 -33.02
C ASP A 50 -6.71 33.49 -31.58
N LYS A 51 -7.48 34.26 -30.80
CA LYS A 51 -7.09 34.65 -29.46
C LYS A 51 -7.74 33.75 -28.41
N ILE A 52 -6.93 33.18 -27.50
CA ILE A 52 -7.41 32.50 -26.31
C ILE A 52 -7.86 33.56 -25.29
N VAL A 53 -9.13 33.55 -24.92
CA VAL A 53 -9.70 34.54 -23.99
C VAL A 53 -10.06 33.95 -22.63
N ASP A 54 -10.26 32.63 -22.54
CA ASP A 54 -10.51 31.93 -21.30
C ASP A 54 -10.03 30.49 -21.42
N VAL A 55 -9.50 29.91 -20.30
CA VAL A 55 -9.15 28.52 -20.16
C VAL A 55 -9.61 28.04 -18.78
N LYS A 56 -10.29 26.90 -18.72
CA LYS A 56 -10.67 26.21 -17.49
C LYS A 56 -10.15 24.80 -17.53
N ALA A 57 -9.53 24.38 -16.45
CA ALA A 57 -9.04 23.02 -16.30
C ALA A 57 -9.69 22.35 -15.08
N GLU A 58 -10.16 21.12 -15.24
CA GLU A 58 -10.79 20.31 -14.20
C GLU A 58 -10.18 18.92 -14.20
N GLY A 59 -9.83 18.41 -13.00
CA GLY A 59 -9.26 17.06 -12.80
C GLY A 59 -9.72 16.51 -11.46
N LYS A 60 -10.82 15.74 -11.45
CA LYS A 60 -11.50 15.29 -10.21
C LYS A 60 -10.63 14.43 -9.30
N ASN A 61 -9.72 13.65 -9.88
CA ASN A 61 -8.90 12.66 -9.16
C ASN A 61 -7.45 13.16 -8.97
N GLU A 62 -7.15 14.39 -9.33
CA GLU A 62 -5.83 14.98 -9.11
C GLU A 62 -5.58 15.27 -7.63
N THR A 63 -4.34 15.08 -7.18
CA THR A 63 -3.96 15.38 -5.80
C THR A 63 -4.09 16.88 -5.52
N GLU A 64 -4.96 17.29 -4.63
CA GLU A 64 -5.29 18.70 -4.36
C GLU A 64 -4.05 19.55 -4.04
N ALA A 65 -3.15 19.02 -3.21
CA ALA A 65 -1.93 19.72 -2.79
C ALA A 65 -0.87 19.89 -3.90
N ILE A 66 -0.95 19.09 -4.98
CA ILE A 66 0.05 19.03 -6.07
C ILE A 66 -0.62 19.38 -7.39
N GLY A 67 -1.42 18.47 -7.94
CA GLY A 67 -2.13 18.65 -9.22
C GLY A 67 -3.13 19.81 -9.18
N GLY A 68 -3.82 19.99 -8.05
CA GLY A 68 -4.76 21.09 -7.85
C GLY A 68 -4.13 22.48 -8.09
N LYS A 69 -2.87 22.66 -7.69
CA LYS A 69 -2.14 23.92 -7.95
C LYS A 69 -1.89 24.16 -9.43
N ALA A 70 -1.63 23.11 -10.21
CA ALA A 70 -1.46 23.22 -11.66
C ALA A 70 -2.80 23.55 -12.34
N LEU A 71 -3.89 22.92 -11.91
CA LEU A 71 -5.25 23.20 -12.40
C LEU A 71 -5.67 24.65 -12.16
N GLU A 72 -5.23 25.25 -11.06
CA GLU A 72 -5.54 26.64 -10.71
C GLU A 72 -4.66 27.66 -11.46
N SER A 73 -3.38 27.41 -11.64
CA SER A 73 -2.42 28.41 -12.11
C SER A 73 -2.17 28.40 -13.62
N LEU A 74 -2.00 27.21 -14.23
CA LEU A 74 -1.66 27.10 -15.66
C LEU A 74 -2.68 27.70 -16.62
N PRO A 75 -4.01 27.59 -16.40
CA PRO A 75 -4.99 28.23 -17.24
C PRO A 75 -4.75 29.74 -17.45
N GLY A 76 -4.40 30.46 -16.38
CA GLY A 76 -4.08 31.88 -16.43
C GLY A 76 -2.81 32.20 -17.23
N GLU A 77 -1.80 31.34 -17.15
CA GLU A 77 -0.55 31.49 -17.91
C GLU A 77 -0.78 31.24 -19.42
N ILE A 78 -1.57 30.23 -19.79
CA ILE A 78 -1.95 29.91 -21.15
C ILE A 78 -2.71 31.09 -21.81
N VAL A 79 -3.69 31.67 -21.11
CA VAL A 79 -4.43 32.86 -21.60
C VAL A 79 -3.48 34.04 -21.79
N LYS A 80 -2.58 34.29 -20.85
CA LYS A 80 -1.59 35.38 -20.91
C LYS A 80 -0.60 35.20 -22.06
N ALA A 81 -0.12 33.96 -22.27
CA ALA A 81 0.79 33.63 -23.36
C ALA A 81 0.09 33.59 -24.73
N ASN A 82 -1.23 33.45 -24.77
CA ASN A 82 -2.02 33.12 -25.96
C ASN A 82 -1.48 31.88 -26.69
N SER A 83 -0.97 30.89 -25.90
CA SER A 83 -0.30 29.69 -26.38
C SER A 83 -0.36 28.62 -25.31
N ALA A 84 -0.31 27.35 -25.71
CA ALA A 84 -0.09 26.22 -24.84
C ALA A 84 1.41 25.97 -24.52
N ASP A 85 2.32 26.75 -25.08
CA ASP A 85 3.76 26.65 -24.80
C ASP A 85 4.08 27.44 -23.52
N VAL A 86 3.76 26.85 -22.39
CA VAL A 86 4.01 27.35 -21.04
C VAL A 86 4.83 26.31 -20.24
N ASP A 87 5.52 26.79 -19.21
CA ASP A 87 6.32 25.92 -18.37
C ASP A 87 5.47 25.00 -17.49
N VAL A 88 5.91 23.78 -17.30
CA VAL A 88 5.32 22.83 -16.35
C VAL A 88 5.55 23.27 -14.91
N MET A 89 4.57 23.08 -14.04
CA MET A 89 4.73 23.35 -12.62
C MET A 89 5.59 22.24 -11.96
N SER A 90 6.65 22.66 -11.27
CA SER A 90 7.53 21.75 -10.54
C SER A 90 6.74 20.94 -9.50
N GLY A 91 6.91 19.62 -9.53
CA GLY A 91 6.19 18.67 -8.68
C GLY A 91 4.83 18.23 -9.21
N ALA A 92 4.21 18.97 -10.16
CA ALA A 92 2.92 18.64 -10.78
C ALA A 92 3.04 18.40 -12.30
N THR A 93 4.11 17.76 -12.73
CA THR A 93 4.50 17.59 -14.13
C THR A 93 3.41 16.87 -14.96
N PHE A 94 2.83 15.81 -14.45
CA PHE A 94 1.80 15.04 -15.16
C PHE A 94 0.54 15.86 -15.38
N THR A 95 0.00 16.50 -14.35
CA THR A 95 -1.18 17.37 -14.45
C THR A 95 -0.91 18.56 -15.38
N SER A 96 0.27 19.18 -15.29
CA SER A 96 0.69 20.27 -16.15
C SER A 96 0.73 19.85 -17.63
N ASN A 97 1.34 18.72 -17.93
CA ASN A 97 1.41 18.17 -19.28
C ASN A 97 0.01 17.85 -19.84
N ALA A 98 -0.90 17.32 -19.01
CA ALA A 98 -2.28 17.07 -19.42
C ALA A 98 -2.99 18.38 -19.84
N ILE A 99 -2.88 19.45 -19.03
CA ILE A 99 -3.46 20.76 -19.35
C ILE A 99 -2.88 21.29 -20.66
N ILE A 100 -1.57 21.25 -20.83
CA ILE A 100 -0.88 21.70 -22.04
C ILE A 100 -1.31 20.90 -23.27
N THR A 101 -1.36 19.57 -23.17
CA THR A 101 -1.75 18.66 -24.25
C THR A 101 -3.20 18.89 -24.68
N ALA A 102 -4.13 18.93 -23.74
CA ALA A 102 -5.54 19.22 -24.03
C ALA A 102 -5.74 20.60 -24.65
N THR A 103 -4.98 21.62 -24.17
CA THR A 103 -5.00 22.96 -24.77
C THR A 103 -4.47 22.96 -26.20
N LYS A 104 -3.35 22.25 -26.48
CA LYS A 104 -2.81 22.11 -27.85
C LYS A 104 -3.83 21.48 -28.80
N ALA A 105 -4.50 20.41 -28.34
CA ALA A 105 -5.56 19.76 -29.10
C ALA A 105 -6.75 20.72 -29.39
N ALA A 106 -7.16 21.49 -28.41
CA ALA A 106 -8.23 22.51 -28.60
C ALA A 106 -7.81 23.60 -29.59
N ILE A 107 -6.56 24.04 -29.55
CA ILE A 107 -6.01 25.03 -30.51
C ILE A 107 -5.98 24.44 -31.92
N ALA A 108 -5.56 23.22 -32.13
CA ALA A 108 -5.54 22.53 -33.42
C ALA A 108 -6.95 22.41 -34.02
N GLU A 109 -7.93 22.01 -33.21
CA GLU A 109 -9.32 21.93 -33.63
C GLU A 109 -9.89 23.34 -34.01
N ALA A 110 -9.59 24.35 -33.21
CA ALA A 110 -10.03 25.72 -33.51
C ALA A 110 -9.48 26.22 -34.86
N LYS A 111 -8.31 25.78 -35.27
CA LYS A 111 -7.69 26.07 -36.58
C LYS A 111 -8.21 25.18 -37.71
N GLY A 112 -9.06 24.20 -37.41
CA GLY A 112 -9.55 23.22 -38.39
C GLY A 112 -8.50 22.20 -38.83
N GLU A 113 -7.45 22.04 -38.02
CA GLU A 113 -6.43 21.00 -38.19
C GLU A 113 -7.07 19.68 -37.75
N SER A 114 -7.31 18.75 -38.69
CA SER A 114 -7.74 17.37 -38.36
C SER A 114 -6.63 16.68 -37.61
N ALA A 115 -6.99 15.82 -36.62
CA ALA A 115 -6.03 14.91 -36.00
C ALA A 115 -5.28 14.16 -37.11
N THR A 116 -4.01 14.50 -37.29
CA THR A 116 -3.15 13.83 -38.27
C THR A 116 -3.00 12.38 -37.84
N SER A 117 -3.27 11.44 -38.74
CA SER A 117 -2.91 10.03 -38.52
C SER A 117 -1.43 9.96 -38.23
N VAL A 118 -1.07 9.36 -37.10
CA VAL A 118 0.34 9.15 -36.74
C VAL A 118 0.96 8.20 -37.78
N SER A 119 2.10 8.61 -38.33
CA SER A 119 2.88 7.78 -39.26
C SER A 119 4.12 7.33 -38.54
N TYR A 120 4.39 6.06 -38.58
CA TYR A 120 5.56 5.44 -37.99
C TYR A 120 6.57 5.07 -39.08
N THR A 121 7.80 4.85 -38.69
CA THR A 121 8.78 4.09 -39.48
C THR A 121 8.84 2.70 -38.91
N ALA A 122 8.48 1.67 -39.70
CA ALA A 122 8.45 0.29 -39.22
C ALA A 122 9.78 -0.14 -38.59
N GLY A 123 9.74 -0.71 -37.40
CA GLY A 123 10.91 -1.12 -36.63
C GLY A 123 10.60 -1.34 -35.15
N THR A 124 11.66 -1.70 -34.40
CA THR A 124 11.60 -1.82 -32.93
C THR A 124 12.48 -0.74 -32.31
N TYR A 125 11.94 -0.01 -31.35
CA TYR A 125 12.58 1.13 -30.72
C TYR A 125 12.56 1.00 -29.20
N THR A 126 13.72 1.19 -28.59
CA THR A 126 13.86 1.13 -27.12
C THR A 126 13.58 2.48 -26.48
N GLY A 127 12.80 2.47 -25.41
CA GLY A 127 12.53 3.64 -24.58
C GLY A 127 12.58 3.30 -23.10
N SER A 128 12.87 4.32 -22.26
CA SER A 128 12.99 4.15 -20.82
C SER A 128 12.40 5.31 -20.07
N ALA A 129 11.76 5.03 -18.93
CA ALA A 129 11.30 6.04 -17.98
C ALA A 129 11.34 5.50 -16.55
N TYR A 130 11.37 6.40 -15.56
CA TYR A 130 11.35 6.02 -14.17
C TYR A 130 9.91 5.68 -13.74
N GLY A 131 9.73 4.50 -13.16
CA GLY A 131 8.46 4.03 -12.61
C GLY A 131 8.28 4.40 -11.12
N ASN A 132 7.81 3.43 -10.34
CA ASN A 132 7.64 3.59 -8.90
C ASN A 132 8.96 3.42 -8.14
N THR A 133 9.71 2.35 -8.39
CA THR A 133 10.94 1.99 -7.66
C THR A 133 12.16 1.90 -8.57
N SER A 134 11.97 1.82 -9.88
CA SER A 134 13.04 1.56 -10.83
C SER A 134 12.81 2.23 -12.18
N THR A 135 13.84 2.22 -13.02
CA THR A 135 13.71 2.53 -14.45
C THR A 135 13.05 1.34 -15.16
N ILE A 136 11.97 1.61 -15.87
CA ILE A 136 11.27 0.67 -16.75
C ILE A 136 11.82 0.89 -18.16
N THR A 137 12.31 -0.17 -18.80
CA THR A 137 12.81 -0.14 -20.18
C THR A 137 11.97 -1.07 -21.04
N VAL A 138 11.52 -0.57 -22.18
CA VAL A 138 10.64 -1.30 -23.12
C VAL A 138 11.18 -1.25 -24.53
N ASP A 139 10.87 -2.26 -25.32
CA ASP A 139 11.00 -2.29 -26.76
C ASP A 139 9.63 -2.19 -27.40
N VAL A 140 9.38 -1.14 -28.19
CA VAL A 140 8.13 -0.91 -28.90
C VAL A 140 8.32 -1.24 -30.38
N THR A 141 7.57 -2.19 -30.88
CA THR A 141 7.54 -2.56 -32.29
C THR A 141 6.38 -1.88 -33.00
N VAL A 142 6.67 -1.13 -34.04
CA VAL A 142 5.67 -0.43 -34.87
C VAL A 142 5.76 -0.86 -36.32
N SER A 143 4.60 -0.94 -37.00
CA SER A 143 4.50 -0.94 -38.45
C SER A 143 4.46 0.49 -39.00
N ASP A 144 4.20 0.70 -40.26
CA ASP A 144 4.06 2.04 -40.86
C ASP A 144 2.80 2.80 -40.34
N SER A 145 1.86 2.10 -39.70
CA SER A 145 0.56 2.66 -39.30
C SER A 145 0.08 2.34 -37.90
N ALA A 146 0.76 1.46 -37.15
CA ALA A 146 0.28 0.99 -35.85
C ALA A 146 1.42 0.62 -34.89
N ILE A 147 1.15 0.72 -33.60
CA ILE A 147 1.90 0.08 -32.51
C ILE A 147 1.46 -1.39 -32.49
N GLU A 148 2.39 -2.32 -32.78
CA GLU A 148 2.07 -3.74 -32.88
C GLU A 148 2.32 -4.52 -31.61
N LYS A 149 3.38 -4.13 -30.86
CA LYS A 149 3.82 -4.86 -29.68
C LYS A 149 4.66 -3.99 -28.77
N ILE A 150 4.54 -4.27 -27.48
CA ILE A 150 5.40 -3.68 -26.41
C ILE A 150 6.02 -4.84 -25.64
N ASP A 151 7.34 -4.95 -25.63
CA ASP A 151 8.10 -5.94 -24.90
C ASP A 151 8.85 -5.32 -23.72
N LEU A 152 8.81 -5.99 -22.58
CA LEU A 152 9.56 -5.59 -21.40
C LEU A 152 11.04 -5.98 -21.56
N VAL A 153 11.95 -5.03 -21.42
CA VAL A 153 13.40 -5.28 -21.48
C VAL A 153 13.95 -5.41 -20.05
N SER A 154 13.62 -4.47 -19.15
CA SER A 154 14.07 -4.50 -17.77
C SER A 154 13.20 -3.64 -16.85
N GLN A 155 13.08 -4.05 -15.60
CA GLN A 155 12.45 -3.31 -14.51
C GLN A 155 12.86 -3.91 -13.15
N ASN A 156 12.68 -3.17 -12.06
CA ASN A 156 12.81 -3.63 -10.67
C ASN A 156 11.73 -2.94 -9.82
N GLU A 157 10.49 -3.07 -10.27
CA GLU A 157 9.28 -2.53 -9.65
C GLU A 157 8.73 -3.49 -8.58
N THR A 158 7.72 -3.06 -7.82
CA THR A 158 6.97 -3.93 -6.90
C THR A 158 6.17 -4.96 -7.72
N PRO A 159 6.44 -6.29 -7.60
CA PRO A 159 5.99 -7.26 -8.60
C PRO A 159 4.49 -7.22 -8.92
N ILE A 160 3.62 -7.52 -7.96
CA ILE A 160 2.16 -7.61 -8.19
C ILE A 160 1.57 -6.32 -8.76
N LEU A 161 2.02 -5.17 -8.27
CA LEU A 161 1.55 -3.86 -8.74
C LEU A 161 2.04 -3.56 -10.16
N PHE A 162 3.29 -3.93 -10.44
CA PHE A 162 3.86 -3.76 -11.77
C PHE A 162 3.20 -4.69 -12.79
N ASP A 163 3.02 -5.97 -12.45
CA ASP A 163 2.42 -6.95 -13.35
C ASP A 163 1.00 -6.52 -13.76
N ALA A 164 0.17 -6.09 -12.80
CA ALA A 164 -1.16 -5.54 -13.08
C ALA A 164 -1.12 -4.30 -13.98
N ALA A 165 -0.18 -3.37 -13.71
CA ALA A 165 0.00 -2.17 -14.54
C ALA A 165 0.51 -2.53 -15.93
N TRP A 166 1.43 -3.49 -16.04
CA TRP A 166 2.00 -3.95 -17.31
C TRP A 166 0.95 -4.53 -18.22
N ASP A 167 0.21 -5.53 -17.75
CA ASP A 167 -0.78 -6.24 -18.55
C ASP A 167 -1.89 -5.29 -19.04
N THR A 168 -2.42 -4.44 -18.16
CA THR A 168 -3.50 -3.52 -18.51
C THR A 168 -3.01 -2.43 -19.46
N VAL A 169 -1.98 -1.67 -19.06
CA VAL A 169 -1.54 -0.48 -19.81
C VAL A 169 -0.99 -0.83 -21.17
N THR A 170 -0.18 -1.90 -21.29
CA THR A 170 0.40 -2.27 -22.60
C THR A 170 -0.65 -2.81 -23.56
N SER A 171 -1.63 -3.59 -23.06
CA SER A 171 -2.75 -4.06 -23.87
C SER A 171 -3.59 -2.88 -24.36
N GLU A 172 -4.00 -1.97 -23.49
CA GLU A 172 -4.79 -0.79 -23.86
C GLU A 172 -4.04 0.10 -24.88
N ILE A 173 -2.74 0.35 -24.72
CA ILE A 173 -1.96 1.15 -25.68
C ILE A 173 -1.99 0.52 -27.06
N VAL A 174 -1.83 -0.83 -27.16
CA VAL A 174 -1.85 -1.53 -28.43
C VAL A 174 -3.26 -1.58 -29.03
N ASP A 175 -4.28 -1.88 -28.24
CA ASP A 175 -5.67 -2.00 -28.71
C ASP A 175 -6.25 -0.66 -29.12
N GLU A 176 -6.01 0.38 -28.33
CA GLU A 176 -6.54 1.72 -28.60
C GLU A 176 -5.66 2.57 -29.52
N GLN A 177 -4.42 2.14 -29.77
CA GLN A 177 -3.45 2.96 -30.51
C GLN A 177 -3.31 4.36 -29.88
N SER A 178 -3.12 4.41 -28.55
CA SER A 178 -3.19 5.63 -27.74
C SER A 178 -2.22 5.54 -26.58
N LEU A 179 -1.67 6.68 -26.17
CA LEU A 179 -0.95 6.85 -24.89
C LEU A 179 -1.87 7.50 -23.82
N ALA A 180 -3.11 7.84 -24.18
CA ALA A 180 -4.11 8.38 -23.27
C ALA A 180 -4.94 7.26 -22.62
N VAL A 181 -4.28 6.21 -22.15
CA VAL A 181 -4.89 5.07 -21.49
C VAL A 181 -4.98 5.30 -19.97
N ASP A 182 -5.85 4.56 -19.29
CA ASP A 182 -6.04 4.69 -17.86
C ASP A 182 -4.88 4.10 -17.06
N THR A 183 -4.62 4.66 -15.90
CA THR A 183 -3.67 4.08 -14.95
C THR A 183 -4.37 3.07 -14.05
N VAL A 184 -3.71 1.97 -13.73
CA VAL A 184 -4.21 0.96 -12.80
C VAL A 184 -4.26 1.54 -11.38
N SER A 185 -5.43 1.50 -10.75
CA SER A 185 -5.63 1.99 -9.39
C SER A 185 -4.70 1.26 -8.42
N GLY A 186 -3.97 1.99 -7.59
CA GLY A 186 -2.95 1.44 -6.69
C GLY A 186 -1.57 1.23 -7.33
N ALA A 187 -1.48 1.18 -8.66
CA ALA A 187 -0.22 1.07 -9.42
C ALA A 187 0.04 2.27 -10.35
N SER A 188 -0.57 3.42 -10.08
CA SER A 188 -0.55 4.59 -10.97
C SER A 188 0.85 5.09 -11.33
N THR A 189 1.82 4.99 -10.40
CA THR A 189 3.20 5.43 -10.67
C THR A 189 3.90 4.50 -11.66
N SER A 190 3.75 3.18 -11.51
CA SER A 190 4.28 2.20 -12.47
C SER A 190 3.56 2.33 -13.82
N SER A 191 2.23 2.51 -13.84
CA SER A 191 1.44 2.75 -15.08
C SER A 191 1.96 3.96 -15.84
N ASN A 192 2.13 5.10 -15.16
CA ASN A 192 2.70 6.31 -15.76
C ASN A 192 4.14 6.10 -16.25
N GLY A 193 4.94 5.30 -15.52
CA GLY A 193 6.29 4.92 -15.95
C GLY A 193 6.28 4.09 -17.24
N ILE A 194 5.36 3.14 -17.37
CA ILE A 194 5.17 2.34 -18.61
C ILE A 194 4.77 3.24 -19.77
N ILE A 195 3.75 4.08 -19.59
CA ILE A 195 3.29 5.03 -20.63
C ILE A 195 4.43 5.95 -21.08
N ALA A 196 5.21 6.48 -20.13
CA ALA A 196 6.32 7.37 -20.42
C ALA A 196 7.49 6.63 -21.11
N ALA A 197 7.74 5.36 -20.80
CA ALA A 197 8.75 4.55 -21.48
C ALA A 197 8.35 4.27 -22.94
N VAL A 198 7.06 3.97 -23.18
CA VAL A 198 6.51 3.81 -24.55
C VAL A 198 6.58 5.12 -25.33
N ASP A 199 6.19 6.23 -24.72
CA ASP A 199 6.31 7.59 -25.30
C ASP A 199 7.75 7.93 -25.69
N ASN A 200 8.71 7.59 -24.83
CA ASN A 200 10.14 7.76 -25.10
C ASN A 200 10.60 6.90 -26.29
N ALA A 201 10.17 5.63 -26.38
CA ALA A 201 10.48 4.76 -27.49
C ALA A 201 9.94 5.30 -28.83
N LEU A 202 8.68 5.74 -28.86
CA LEU A 202 8.07 6.36 -30.04
C LEU A 202 8.73 7.68 -30.44
N THR A 203 9.13 8.49 -29.46
CA THR A 203 9.90 9.72 -29.68
C THR A 203 11.27 9.41 -30.30
N ASN A 204 11.96 8.35 -29.82
CA ASN A 204 13.22 7.86 -30.40
C ASN A 204 13.04 7.37 -31.83
N ALA A 205 11.83 6.89 -32.21
CA ALA A 205 11.45 6.56 -33.57
C ALA A 205 11.19 7.82 -34.45
N GLY A 206 11.25 9.02 -33.89
CA GLY A 206 10.96 10.27 -34.58
C GLY A 206 9.46 10.60 -34.71
N VAL A 207 8.61 9.95 -33.89
CA VAL A 207 7.16 10.14 -33.90
C VAL A 207 6.78 11.35 -33.05
N ASP A 208 5.92 12.24 -33.57
CA ASP A 208 5.20 13.21 -32.76
C ASP A 208 4.03 12.51 -32.04
N THR A 209 4.23 12.25 -30.75
CA THR A 209 3.25 11.52 -29.91
C THR A 209 2.14 12.41 -29.35
N SER A 210 2.10 13.70 -29.68
CA SER A 210 1.15 14.66 -29.10
C SER A 210 -0.31 14.24 -29.31
N SER A 211 -0.64 13.71 -30.50
CA SER A 211 -2.01 13.25 -30.81
C SER A 211 -2.39 11.96 -30.08
N LEU A 212 -1.41 11.10 -29.73
CA LEU A 212 -1.63 9.85 -28.99
C LEU A 212 -1.98 10.11 -27.51
N LYS A 213 -1.67 11.30 -26.98
CA LYS A 213 -1.91 11.68 -25.59
C LYS A 213 -3.24 12.35 -25.33
N VAL A 214 -4.04 12.56 -26.38
CA VAL A 214 -5.37 13.14 -26.26
C VAL A 214 -6.37 12.03 -25.95
N ALA A 215 -7.10 12.18 -24.83
CA ALA A 215 -8.10 11.21 -24.43
C ALA A 215 -9.23 11.13 -25.47
N LYS A 216 -9.62 9.92 -25.82
CA LYS A 216 -10.79 9.66 -26.66
C LYS A 216 -12.05 9.76 -25.82
N GLU A 217 -13.16 10.19 -26.41
CA GLU A 217 -14.46 10.11 -25.74
C GLU A 217 -14.80 8.62 -25.54
N LYS A 218 -14.95 8.19 -24.26
CA LYS A 218 -15.43 6.85 -23.95
C LYS A 218 -16.93 6.76 -24.25
N GLU A 219 -17.35 5.67 -24.88
CA GLU A 219 -18.78 5.34 -25.01
C GLU A 219 -19.35 5.12 -23.59
N THR A 220 -20.44 5.83 -23.29
CA THR A 220 -21.14 5.62 -22.02
C THR A 220 -21.89 4.29 -22.06
N VAL A 221 -21.39 3.30 -21.34
CA VAL A 221 -22.09 2.05 -21.07
C VAL A 221 -23.23 2.33 -20.11
N GLN A 222 -24.41 1.74 -20.33
CA GLN A 222 -25.52 1.87 -19.38
C GLN A 222 -25.32 0.85 -18.24
N PRO A 223 -25.34 1.29 -16.97
CA PRO A 223 -25.23 0.38 -15.82
C PRO A 223 -26.27 -0.73 -15.85
N GLN A 224 -25.88 -1.90 -15.42
CA GLN A 224 -26.71 -3.11 -15.35
C GLN A 224 -26.91 -3.54 -13.90
N GLU A 225 -28.04 -4.20 -13.63
CA GLU A 225 -28.28 -4.92 -12.37
C GLU A 225 -27.89 -6.39 -12.57
N ILE A 226 -26.94 -6.90 -11.78
CA ILE A 226 -26.36 -8.24 -11.87
C ILE A 226 -26.65 -9.00 -10.59
N THR A 227 -27.18 -10.21 -10.72
CA THR A 227 -27.37 -11.11 -9.57
C THR A 227 -26.41 -12.28 -9.65
N LYS A 228 -25.73 -12.59 -8.54
CA LYS A 228 -24.84 -13.74 -8.38
C LYS A 228 -25.18 -14.50 -7.11
N GLU A 229 -24.70 -15.74 -7.04
CA GLU A 229 -24.92 -16.66 -5.92
C GLU A 229 -23.68 -17.53 -5.73
N ALA A 230 -23.28 -17.74 -4.48
CA ALA A 230 -22.24 -18.70 -4.10
C ALA A 230 -22.57 -19.28 -2.71
N ASP A 231 -21.93 -20.39 -2.35
CA ASP A 231 -22.04 -20.91 -0.98
C ASP A 231 -21.34 -19.97 -0.01
N VAL A 232 -20.12 -19.54 -0.34
CA VAL A 232 -19.32 -18.59 0.44
C VAL A 232 -18.99 -17.36 -0.40
N VAL A 233 -19.31 -16.18 0.12
CA VAL A 233 -18.92 -14.89 -0.47
C VAL A 233 -17.79 -14.29 0.36
N VAL A 234 -16.65 -14.02 -0.26
CA VAL A 234 -15.48 -13.40 0.40
C VAL A 234 -15.36 -11.94 -0.04
N VAL A 235 -15.43 -11.02 0.90
CA VAL A 235 -15.33 -9.57 0.66
C VAL A 235 -13.91 -9.11 0.94
N GLY A 236 -13.16 -8.83 -0.14
CA GLY A 236 -11.75 -8.45 -0.14
C GLY A 236 -10.84 -9.58 -0.60
N GLY A 237 -10.08 -9.32 -1.67
CA GLY A 237 -9.07 -10.23 -2.26
C GLY A 237 -7.67 -10.01 -1.69
N GLY A 238 -7.56 -9.58 -0.42
CA GLY A 238 -6.31 -9.46 0.32
C GLY A 238 -5.81 -10.78 0.90
N GLY A 239 -4.77 -10.73 1.74
CA GLY A 239 -4.17 -11.93 2.35
C GLY A 239 -5.19 -12.84 3.02
N ALA A 240 -5.98 -12.32 3.96
CA ALA A 240 -6.98 -13.11 4.69
C ALA A 240 -8.10 -13.64 3.77
N GLY A 241 -8.57 -12.80 2.83
CA GLY A 241 -9.66 -13.20 1.92
C GLY A 241 -9.25 -14.32 0.96
N LEU A 242 -8.05 -14.26 0.39
CA LEU A 242 -7.55 -15.34 -0.49
C LEU A 242 -7.35 -16.65 0.29
N VAL A 243 -6.85 -16.56 1.53
CA VAL A 243 -6.73 -17.73 2.43
C VAL A 243 -8.10 -18.32 2.76
N ALA A 244 -9.08 -17.47 3.09
CA ALA A 244 -10.44 -17.90 3.35
C ALA A 244 -11.09 -18.56 2.12
N ALA A 245 -10.88 -17.97 0.94
CA ALA A 245 -11.39 -18.53 -0.32
C ALA A 245 -10.81 -19.93 -0.61
N ILE A 246 -9.49 -20.13 -0.41
CA ILE A 246 -8.85 -21.44 -0.55
C ILE A 246 -9.48 -22.44 0.42
N SER A 247 -9.58 -22.06 1.71
CA SER A 247 -10.09 -22.96 2.75
C SER A 247 -11.55 -23.35 2.50
N ALA A 248 -12.38 -22.43 2.01
CA ALA A 248 -13.76 -22.74 1.64
C ALA A 248 -13.83 -23.64 0.38
N ALA A 249 -12.97 -23.41 -0.61
CA ALA A 249 -12.89 -24.23 -1.82
C ALA A 249 -12.39 -25.65 -1.52
N GLU A 250 -11.44 -25.83 -0.59
CA GLU A 250 -10.98 -27.13 -0.08
C GLU A 250 -12.11 -27.95 0.55
N LYS A 251 -13.12 -27.27 1.15
CA LYS A 251 -14.35 -27.90 1.69
C LYS A 251 -15.37 -28.24 0.59
N GLY A 252 -15.13 -27.83 -0.65
CA GLY A 252 -15.99 -28.09 -1.81
C GLY A 252 -17.13 -27.09 -2.01
N SER A 253 -17.12 -25.97 -1.29
CA SER A 253 -18.10 -24.88 -1.47
C SER A 253 -17.82 -24.12 -2.76
N THR A 254 -18.87 -23.60 -3.41
CA THR A 254 -18.72 -22.57 -4.43
C THR A 254 -18.34 -21.26 -3.74
N VAL A 255 -17.32 -20.56 -4.28
CA VAL A 255 -16.76 -19.35 -3.67
C VAL A 255 -16.78 -18.21 -4.66
N LEU A 256 -17.25 -17.04 -4.22
CA LEU A 256 -17.14 -15.79 -4.95
C LEU A 256 -16.32 -14.78 -4.15
N VAL A 257 -15.15 -14.38 -4.69
CA VAL A 257 -14.32 -13.31 -4.12
C VAL A 257 -14.66 -11.99 -4.79
N VAL A 258 -14.95 -10.96 -4.01
CA VAL A 258 -15.24 -9.60 -4.48
C VAL A 258 -14.13 -8.67 -4.03
N GLU A 259 -13.39 -8.08 -4.98
CA GLU A 259 -12.25 -7.18 -4.74
C GLU A 259 -12.46 -5.85 -5.46
N LYS A 260 -12.30 -4.74 -4.74
CA LYS A 260 -12.46 -3.41 -5.34
C LYS A 260 -11.26 -2.92 -6.14
N ALA A 261 -10.07 -3.45 -5.86
CA ALA A 261 -8.87 -3.15 -6.65
C ALA A 261 -8.85 -3.98 -7.95
N PRO A 262 -8.14 -3.54 -9.00
CA PRO A 262 -7.97 -4.31 -10.22
C PRO A 262 -7.01 -5.49 -10.09
N PHE A 263 -6.44 -5.73 -8.91
CA PHE A 263 -5.50 -6.82 -8.62
C PHE A 263 -5.74 -7.38 -7.23
N LEU A 264 -5.26 -8.60 -7.01
CA LEU A 264 -5.36 -9.31 -5.73
C LEU A 264 -4.14 -9.04 -4.83
N GLY A 265 -4.31 -9.31 -3.54
CA GLY A 265 -3.25 -9.27 -2.53
C GLY A 265 -3.36 -8.13 -1.52
N GLY A 266 -4.06 -7.04 -1.85
CA GLY A 266 -4.19 -5.90 -0.94
C GLY A 266 -2.84 -5.44 -0.38
N ASN A 267 -2.78 -5.07 0.90
CA ASN A 267 -1.53 -4.67 1.57
C ASN A 267 -0.45 -5.76 1.60
N LEU A 268 -0.80 -7.02 1.38
CA LEU A 268 0.18 -8.11 1.28
C LEU A 268 1.17 -7.86 0.13
N SER A 269 0.77 -7.17 -0.95
CA SER A 269 1.63 -6.85 -2.09
C SER A 269 2.78 -5.89 -1.77
N VAL A 270 2.69 -5.13 -0.67
CA VAL A 270 3.67 -4.09 -0.27
C VAL A 270 4.35 -4.38 1.07
N PHE A 271 4.14 -5.54 1.68
CA PHE A 271 4.74 -5.91 2.96
C PHE A 271 6.13 -6.56 2.83
N GLY A 272 6.79 -6.85 3.98
CA GLY A 272 8.17 -7.30 4.01
C GLY A 272 8.42 -8.79 3.72
N GLY A 273 7.39 -9.59 3.39
CA GLY A 273 7.56 -11.02 3.05
C GLY A 273 7.97 -11.92 4.22
N ILE A 274 7.46 -11.67 5.44
CA ILE A 274 7.86 -12.38 6.66
C ILE A 274 6.67 -13.03 7.37
N TYR A 275 6.91 -14.18 8.00
CA TYR A 275 5.96 -14.96 8.80
C TYR A 275 6.61 -15.37 10.12
N ASN A 276 5.90 -15.30 11.24
CA ASN A 276 6.46 -15.65 12.55
C ASN A 276 5.90 -17.00 13.04
N THR A 277 6.77 -17.91 13.40
CA THR A 277 6.36 -19.11 14.14
C THR A 277 7.57 -19.76 14.83
N PRO A 278 7.41 -20.38 16.00
CA PRO A 278 8.43 -21.28 16.52
C PRO A 278 8.75 -22.38 15.51
N ASP A 279 10.05 -22.70 15.35
CA ASP A 279 10.53 -23.79 14.50
C ASP A 279 11.71 -24.48 15.19
N GLU A 280 11.44 -25.61 15.84
CA GLU A 280 12.44 -26.35 16.60
C GLU A 280 13.67 -26.71 15.76
N LYS A 281 13.46 -27.07 14.49
CA LYS A 281 14.56 -27.49 13.60
C LYS A 281 15.46 -26.30 13.27
N LEU A 282 14.90 -25.17 12.83
CA LEU A 282 15.69 -24.00 12.43
C LEU A 282 16.26 -23.26 13.65
N GLN A 283 15.59 -23.30 14.79
CA GLN A 283 16.05 -22.69 16.04
C GLN A 283 17.08 -23.53 16.80
N SER A 284 17.21 -24.84 16.52
CA SER A 284 18.18 -25.71 17.15
C SER A 284 19.65 -25.30 16.94
N VAL A 285 19.94 -24.56 15.88
CA VAL A 285 21.27 -24.04 15.51
C VAL A 285 21.46 -22.56 15.89
N VAL A 286 20.49 -21.94 16.53
CA VAL A 286 20.53 -20.53 16.96
C VAL A 286 20.98 -20.48 18.42
N GLU A 287 22.04 -19.73 18.73
CA GLU A 287 22.49 -19.56 20.09
C GLU A 287 21.55 -18.65 20.91
N MET A 288 21.08 -19.11 22.05
CA MET A 288 20.33 -18.30 22.99
C MET A 288 21.29 -17.50 23.88
N SER A 289 21.40 -16.19 23.59
CA SER A 289 22.27 -15.28 24.35
C SER A 289 21.82 -15.10 25.80
N ASP A 290 22.72 -14.68 26.67
CA ASP A 290 22.40 -14.42 28.09
C ASP A 290 21.37 -13.30 28.26
N SER A 291 21.35 -12.32 27.36
CA SER A 291 20.36 -11.25 27.38
C SER A 291 18.95 -11.78 27.02
N VAL A 292 18.85 -12.71 26.08
CA VAL A 292 17.58 -13.35 25.69
C VAL A 292 17.08 -14.24 26.84
N LYS A 293 17.96 -15.04 27.45
CA LYS A 293 17.63 -15.84 28.65
C LYS A 293 17.10 -14.98 29.79
N LYS A 294 17.83 -13.89 30.08
CA LYS A 294 17.42 -12.96 31.13
C LYS A 294 16.06 -12.33 30.85
N ASN A 295 15.79 -11.90 29.60
CA ASN A 295 14.50 -11.31 29.22
C ASN A 295 13.36 -12.31 29.41
N LEU A 296 13.54 -13.57 28.99
CA LEU A 296 12.56 -14.63 29.22
C LEU A 296 12.33 -14.85 30.71
N GLU A 297 13.39 -15.03 31.50
CA GLU A 297 13.33 -15.29 32.96
C GLU A 297 12.69 -14.11 33.71
N ASP A 298 13.00 -12.86 33.33
CA ASP A 298 12.35 -11.66 33.89
C ASP A 298 10.86 -11.67 33.57
N THR A 299 10.48 -12.06 32.35
CA THR A 299 9.08 -12.07 31.89
C THR A 299 8.26 -13.14 32.62
N ILE A 300 8.71 -14.39 32.68
CA ILE A 300 7.98 -15.49 33.32
C ILE A 300 7.96 -15.42 34.85
N ASN A 301 8.75 -14.54 35.46
CA ASN A 301 8.77 -14.32 36.91
C ASN A 301 8.18 -12.95 37.28
N ALA A 302 7.63 -12.18 36.34
CA ALA A 302 6.93 -10.94 36.61
C ALA A 302 5.60 -11.18 37.36
N GLU A 303 5.04 -10.14 37.97
CA GLU A 303 3.71 -10.23 38.59
C GLU A 303 2.64 -10.36 37.52
N PRO A 304 1.79 -11.41 37.56
CA PRO A 304 0.71 -11.57 36.60
C PRO A 304 -0.40 -10.55 36.83
N VAL A 305 -1.07 -10.12 35.76
CA VAL A 305 -2.17 -9.13 35.82
C VAL A 305 -3.57 -9.77 35.80
N SER A 306 -3.66 -11.06 35.45
CA SER A 306 -4.90 -11.86 35.48
C SER A 306 -4.56 -13.33 35.73
N GLU A 307 -5.56 -14.18 35.99
CA GLU A 307 -5.37 -15.62 36.12
C GLU A 307 -4.93 -16.25 34.80
N GLU A 308 -5.54 -15.88 33.66
CA GLU A 308 -5.15 -16.37 32.32
C GLU A 308 -3.69 -16.00 31.99
N HIS A 309 -3.26 -14.77 32.34
CA HIS A 309 -1.85 -14.40 32.19
C HIS A 309 -0.94 -15.27 33.02
N LYS A 310 -1.35 -15.57 34.26
CA LYS A 310 -0.58 -16.43 35.15
C LYS A 310 -0.48 -17.86 34.60
N GLU A 311 -1.59 -18.42 34.11
CA GLU A 311 -1.60 -19.74 33.49
C GLU A 311 -0.62 -19.82 32.31
N LEU A 312 -0.66 -18.84 31.39
CA LEU A 312 0.27 -18.77 30.25
C LEU A 312 1.74 -18.65 30.72
N MET A 313 2.01 -17.84 31.73
CA MET A 313 3.38 -17.72 32.30
C MET A 313 3.85 -19.03 32.93
N ASP A 314 2.97 -19.77 33.63
CA ASP A 314 3.28 -21.05 34.25
C ASP A 314 3.55 -22.15 33.19
N GLU A 315 2.81 -22.14 32.08
CA GLU A 315 3.02 -23.01 30.90
C GLU A 315 4.41 -22.76 30.31
N VAL A 316 4.73 -21.51 29.93
CA VAL A 316 6.05 -21.13 29.40
C VAL A 316 7.18 -21.50 30.35
N LYS A 317 6.97 -21.34 31.66
CA LYS A 317 7.96 -21.69 32.66
C LYS A 317 8.19 -23.19 32.70
N ALA A 318 7.16 -24.02 32.62
CA ALA A 318 7.26 -25.46 32.58
C ALA A 318 8.06 -25.95 31.37
N GLU A 319 7.74 -25.41 30.17
CA GLU A 319 8.44 -25.72 28.93
C GLU A 319 9.92 -25.28 28.95
N TYR A 320 10.19 -24.08 29.49
CA TYR A 320 11.56 -23.60 29.62
C TYR A 320 12.39 -24.48 30.59
N GLU A 321 11.81 -24.94 31.71
CA GLU A 321 12.47 -25.89 32.61
C GLU A 321 12.72 -27.24 31.92
N GLU A 322 11.79 -27.74 31.09
CA GLU A 322 11.98 -28.96 30.31
C GLU A 322 13.09 -28.76 29.26
N TRP A 323 13.14 -27.66 28.55
CA TRP A 323 14.22 -27.33 27.60
C TRP A 323 15.59 -27.31 28.30
N LYS A 324 15.66 -26.72 29.50
CA LYS A 324 16.91 -26.76 30.33
C LYS A 324 17.29 -28.18 30.71
N ALA A 325 16.33 -28.98 31.12
CA ALA A 325 16.58 -30.39 31.51
C ALA A 325 17.06 -31.24 30.32
N ASN A 326 16.63 -30.90 29.10
CA ASN A 326 17.03 -31.53 27.84
C ASN A 326 18.37 -31.02 27.28
N GLY A 327 19.13 -30.20 28.05
CA GLY A 327 20.49 -29.76 27.73
C GLY A 327 20.58 -28.39 27.06
N SER A 328 19.53 -27.61 27.02
CA SER A 328 19.51 -26.22 26.50
C SER A 328 20.05 -26.08 25.07
N VAL A 329 19.61 -26.94 24.18
CA VAL A 329 20.07 -26.94 22.78
C VAL A 329 19.34 -25.86 21.97
N GLY A 330 20.11 -25.02 21.33
CA GLY A 330 19.55 -23.97 20.43
C GLY A 330 18.89 -22.83 21.17
N LEU A 331 17.95 -22.17 20.50
CA LEU A 331 17.10 -21.11 21.03
C LEU A 331 15.81 -21.75 21.56
N PHE A 332 15.48 -21.51 22.84
CA PHE A 332 14.18 -21.91 23.38
C PHE A 332 13.07 -21.09 22.69
N ASP A 333 12.04 -21.75 22.21
CA ASP A 333 10.82 -21.14 21.71
C ASP A 333 9.64 -22.10 21.86
N SER A 334 8.42 -21.54 21.99
CA SER A 334 7.16 -22.28 22.00
C SER A 334 6.01 -21.39 21.54
N PRO A 335 4.87 -21.96 21.15
CA PRO A 335 3.66 -21.20 20.88
C PRO A 335 3.22 -20.33 22.06
N GLU A 336 3.36 -20.84 23.30
CA GLU A 336 3.01 -20.15 24.54
C GLU A 336 3.96 -18.97 24.81
N TRP A 337 5.26 -19.12 24.55
CA TRP A 337 6.22 -18.02 24.63
C TRP A 337 5.94 -16.97 23.56
N PHE A 338 5.59 -17.40 22.35
CA PHE A 338 5.18 -16.50 21.27
C PHE A 338 3.90 -15.71 21.64
N ALA A 339 2.89 -16.38 22.22
CA ALA A 339 1.67 -15.73 22.67
C ALA A 339 1.94 -14.73 23.81
N LEU A 340 2.74 -15.11 24.81
CA LEU A 340 3.10 -14.26 25.95
C LEU A 340 3.85 -12.99 25.49
N GLN A 341 4.81 -13.14 24.57
CA GLN A 341 5.52 -11.98 23.99
C GLN A 341 4.60 -11.09 23.16
N THR A 342 3.73 -11.67 22.35
CA THR A 342 2.77 -10.93 21.51
C THR A 342 1.82 -10.11 22.38
N TRP A 343 1.22 -10.74 23.38
CA TRP A 343 0.29 -10.08 24.29
C TRP A 343 0.93 -8.97 25.13
N ASN A 344 2.15 -9.23 25.67
CA ASN A 344 2.93 -8.23 26.39
C ASN A 344 3.32 -7.04 25.50
N SER A 345 3.71 -7.29 24.23
CA SER A 345 4.01 -6.24 23.26
C SER A 345 2.79 -5.38 22.92
N GLY A 346 1.62 -5.98 22.90
CA GLY A 346 0.33 -5.34 22.71
C GLY A 346 -0.20 -4.61 23.96
N ASP A 347 0.67 -4.31 24.92
CA ASP A 347 0.32 -3.62 26.19
C ASP A 347 -0.73 -4.37 27.04
N LYS A 348 -0.91 -5.67 26.78
CA LYS A 348 -1.89 -6.55 27.44
C LYS A 348 -3.34 -6.07 27.22
N VAL A 349 -3.59 -5.40 26.11
CA VAL A 349 -4.91 -4.90 25.70
C VAL A 349 -5.68 -5.96 24.92
N ALA A 350 -4.98 -6.70 24.06
CA ALA A 350 -5.55 -7.73 23.21
C ALA A 350 -6.30 -8.82 23.99
N ASN A 351 -7.26 -9.49 23.34
CA ASN A 351 -7.90 -10.69 23.85
C ASN A 351 -6.89 -11.86 23.84
N LEU A 352 -6.46 -12.30 25.03
CA LEU A 352 -5.43 -13.33 25.16
C LEU A 352 -5.84 -14.65 24.49
N THR A 353 -7.11 -14.99 24.46
CA THR A 353 -7.61 -16.20 23.81
C THR A 353 -7.39 -16.13 22.29
N LEU A 354 -7.66 -14.99 21.64
CA LEU A 354 -7.38 -14.82 20.21
C LEU A 354 -5.88 -14.79 19.92
N VAL A 355 -5.06 -14.20 20.81
CA VAL A 355 -3.60 -14.23 20.69
C VAL A 355 -3.06 -15.66 20.75
N ARG A 356 -3.58 -16.47 21.67
CA ARG A 356 -3.21 -17.90 21.77
C ARG A 356 -3.62 -18.66 20.51
N GLU A 357 -4.86 -18.47 20.04
CA GLU A 357 -5.35 -19.12 18.82
C GLU A 357 -4.45 -18.83 17.62
N MET A 358 -4.00 -17.57 17.45
CA MET A 358 -3.06 -17.21 16.39
C MET A 358 -1.70 -17.92 16.57
N CYS A 359 -1.12 -17.85 17.76
CA CYS A 359 0.24 -18.33 18.01
C CYS A 359 0.36 -19.85 18.03
N GLU A 360 -0.64 -20.54 18.56
CA GLU A 360 -0.70 -21.99 18.64
C GLU A 360 -0.91 -22.64 17.26
N ASN A 361 -1.61 -21.96 16.34
CA ASN A 361 -1.86 -22.42 14.96
C ASN A 361 -0.87 -21.86 13.93
N ALA A 362 0.11 -21.04 14.35
CA ALA A 362 1.03 -20.40 13.42
C ALA A 362 1.91 -21.41 12.67
N TYR A 363 2.39 -22.48 13.32
CA TYR A 363 3.23 -23.48 12.66
C TYR A 363 2.47 -24.30 11.62
N ASP A 364 1.22 -24.68 11.92
CA ASP A 364 0.33 -25.34 10.95
C ASP A 364 0.05 -24.43 9.75
N GLY A 365 -0.08 -23.13 10.00
CA GLY A 365 -0.18 -22.12 8.96
C GLY A 365 1.08 -22.05 8.07
N TYR A 366 2.26 -22.10 8.67
CA TYR A 366 3.53 -22.14 7.95
C TYR A 366 3.66 -23.40 7.06
N GLU A 367 3.34 -24.57 7.59
CA GLU A 367 3.37 -25.81 6.81
C GLU A 367 2.35 -25.77 5.65
N TRP A 368 1.17 -25.22 5.88
CA TRP A 368 0.17 -25.02 4.85
C TRP A 368 0.68 -24.08 3.74
N LEU A 369 1.34 -22.96 4.09
CA LEU A 369 1.98 -22.05 3.13
C LEU A 369 3.05 -22.75 2.28
N VAL A 370 3.93 -23.55 2.92
CA VAL A 370 4.94 -24.33 2.21
C VAL A 370 4.29 -25.33 1.25
N ASN A 371 3.22 -25.99 1.66
CA ASN A 371 2.47 -26.92 0.81
C ASN A 371 1.78 -26.23 -0.37
N LEU A 372 1.39 -24.97 -0.24
CA LEU A 372 0.88 -24.16 -1.36
C LEU A 372 1.98 -23.71 -2.32
N GLY A 373 3.25 -23.76 -1.91
CA GLY A 373 4.40 -23.39 -2.75
C GLY A 373 5.07 -22.07 -2.35
N VAL A 374 4.78 -21.52 -1.16
CA VAL A 374 5.57 -20.41 -0.62
C VAL A 374 6.96 -20.92 -0.24
N GLU A 375 8.00 -20.33 -0.82
CA GLU A 375 9.39 -20.67 -0.55
C GLU A 375 9.96 -19.76 0.52
N PHE A 376 10.45 -20.32 1.63
CA PHE A 376 11.10 -19.61 2.72
C PHE A 376 12.61 -19.87 2.76
N ALA A 377 13.36 -18.94 3.34
CA ALA A 377 14.78 -19.12 3.60
C ALA A 377 15.01 -20.22 4.64
N ASP A 378 16.06 -21.03 4.47
CA ASP A 378 16.43 -22.14 5.39
C ASP A 378 17.10 -21.60 6.67
N LYS A 379 16.52 -20.60 7.29
CA LYS A 379 16.93 -20.01 8.57
C LYS A 379 15.83 -19.10 9.13
N VAL A 380 15.78 -19.00 10.45
CA VAL A 380 14.98 -17.98 11.13
C VAL A 380 15.82 -16.72 11.40
N THR A 381 15.15 -15.58 11.36
CA THR A 381 15.74 -14.26 11.66
C THR A 381 14.89 -13.55 12.71
N GLN A 382 15.31 -12.36 13.12
CA GLN A 382 14.46 -11.43 13.84
C GLN A 382 14.07 -10.33 12.88
N GLY A 383 12.84 -10.38 12.36
CA GLY A 383 12.32 -9.38 11.43
C GLY A 383 12.16 -7.99 12.06
N ALA A 384 12.06 -6.96 11.23
CA ALA A 384 11.87 -5.59 11.70
C ALA A 384 10.59 -5.45 12.57
N GLY A 385 10.76 -5.05 13.83
CA GLY A 385 9.68 -4.98 14.82
C GLY A 385 9.23 -6.32 15.38
N SER A 386 9.93 -7.44 15.06
CA SER A 386 9.81 -8.72 15.75
C SER A 386 10.57 -8.66 17.08
N LEU A 387 10.12 -9.43 18.07
CA LEU A 387 10.71 -9.46 19.41
C LEU A 387 11.68 -10.64 19.59
N TYR A 388 11.69 -11.60 18.65
CA TYR A 388 12.37 -12.87 18.80
C TYR A 388 12.84 -13.44 17.46
N GLN A 389 13.81 -14.34 17.48
CA GLN A 389 14.36 -14.96 16.28
C GLN A 389 13.54 -16.17 15.85
N ARG A 390 12.30 -15.92 15.38
CA ARG A 390 11.32 -16.89 14.85
C ARG A 390 10.76 -16.49 13.50
N THR A 391 11.31 -15.45 12.87
CA THR A 391 10.80 -14.92 11.61
C THR A 391 11.32 -15.71 10.43
N HIS A 392 10.42 -16.29 9.65
CA HIS A 392 10.66 -16.93 8.37
C HIS A 392 10.51 -15.89 7.26
N GLY A 393 11.58 -15.70 6.49
CA GLY A 393 11.57 -14.75 5.35
C GLY A 393 11.27 -15.48 4.05
N ALA A 394 10.25 -15.03 3.31
CA ALA A 394 9.99 -15.54 1.97
C ALA A 394 11.12 -15.16 1.01
N ILE A 395 11.43 -16.07 0.05
CA ILE A 395 12.50 -15.87 -0.93
C ILE A 395 12.09 -14.84 -1.99
N LYS A 396 10.83 -14.90 -2.47
CA LYS A 396 10.32 -13.92 -3.42
C LYS A 396 10.07 -12.58 -2.71
N PRO A 397 10.39 -11.45 -3.38
CA PRO A 397 10.31 -10.14 -2.76
C PRO A 397 8.88 -9.73 -2.41
N ASN A 398 8.76 -8.93 -1.38
CA ASN A 398 7.48 -8.44 -0.86
C ASN A 398 6.52 -9.60 -0.59
N GLY A 399 5.23 -9.43 -0.81
CA GLY A 399 4.22 -10.48 -0.69
C GLY A 399 4.02 -11.35 -1.92
N SER A 400 4.80 -11.16 -2.99
CA SER A 400 4.57 -11.86 -4.26
C SER A 400 4.64 -13.39 -4.13
N GLY A 401 5.47 -13.90 -3.23
CA GLY A 401 5.54 -15.34 -2.95
C GLY A 401 4.23 -15.92 -2.42
N PHE A 402 3.57 -15.19 -1.52
CA PHE A 402 2.29 -15.58 -0.94
C PHE A 402 1.15 -15.41 -1.95
N ILE A 403 1.06 -14.23 -2.60
CA ILE A 403 -0.03 -13.93 -3.52
C ILE A 403 -0.03 -14.90 -4.70
N ASN A 404 1.15 -15.17 -5.29
CA ASN A 404 1.26 -16.13 -6.38
C ASN A 404 0.85 -17.55 -5.93
N ALA A 405 1.28 -17.99 -4.74
CA ALA A 405 0.89 -19.30 -4.22
C ALA A 405 -0.63 -19.39 -4.00
N TYR A 406 -1.26 -18.32 -3.49
CA TYR A 406 -2.71 -18.27 -3.28
C TYR A 406 -3.47 -18.27 -4.61
N THR A 407 -3.09 -17.45 -5.57
CA THR A 407 -3.74 -17.39 -6.89
C THR A 407 -3.54 -18.67 -7.69
N ASP A 408 -2.35 -19.27 -7.64
CA ASP A 408 -2.06 -20.56 -8.25
C ASP A 408 -2.87 -21.71 -7.59
N ALA A 409 -3.15 -21.62 -6.29
CA ALA A 409 -4.00 -22.57 -5.59
C ALA A 409 -5.45 -22.42 -6.02
N LEU A 410 -5.98 -21.17 -5.99
CA LEU A 410 -7.37 -20.89 -6.39
C LEU A 410 -7.65 -21.25 -7.85
N ALA A 411 -6.68 -21.05 -8.75
CA ALA A 411 -6.81 -21.43 -10.16
C ALA A 411 -7.01 -22.94 -10.41
N LYS A 412 -6.79 -23.78 -9.41
CA LYS A 412 -7.04 -25.24 -9.49
C LYS A 412 -8.50 -25.62 -9.19
N TYR A 413 -9.31 -24.69 -8.71
CA TYR A 413 -10.69 -24.91 -8.31
C TYR A 413 -11.65 -24.32 -9.32
N ASP A 414 -12.43 -25.18 -10.02
CA ASP A 414 -13.46 -24.76 -10.98
C ASP A 414 -14.68 -24.09 -10.28
N ASN A 415 -14.78 -24.20 -8.97
CA ASN A 415 -15.86 -23.67 -8.13
C ASN A 415 -15.52 -22.34 -7.46
N VAL A 416 -14.46 -21.64 -7.90
CA VAL A 416 -14.06 -20.32 -7.43
C VAL A 416 -14.20 -19.31 -8.55
N GLU A 417 -14.94 -18.24 -8.26
CA GLU A 417 -15.01 -17.04 -9.12
C GLU A 417 -14.40 -15.87 -8.38
N ILE A 418 -13.67 -15.02 -9.08
CA ILE A 418 -13.08 -13.78 -8.53
C ILE A 418 -13.53 -12.62 -9.42
N ILE A 419 -14.12 -11.61 -8.83
CA ILE A 419 -14.46 -10.36 -9.51
C ILE A 419 -13.66 -9.22 -8.88
N THR A 420 -12.91 -8.52 -9.71
CA THR A 420 -12.12 -7.35 -9.35
C THR A 420 -12.83 -6.05 -9.74
N GLU A 421 -12.29 -4.89 -9.36
CA GLU A 421 -12.85 -3.57 -9.65
C GLU A 421 -14.32 -3.41 -9.18
N THR A 422 -14.71 -4.23 -8.17
CA THR A 422 -16.08 -4.32 -7.64
C THR A 422 -16.06 -4.08 -6.14
N GLU A 423 -16.63 -2.97 -5.70
CA GLU A 423 -16.64 -2.54 -4.30
C GLU A 423 -17.91 -3.01 -3.60
N ALA A 424 -17.77 -3.82 -2.53
CA ALA A 424 -18.86 -4.16 -1.66
C ALA A 424 -19.34 -2.92 -0.89
N LYS A 425 -20.65 -2.69 -0.85
CA LYS A 425 -21.28 -1.50 -0.27
C LYS A 425 -22.06 -1.79 1.00
N HIS A 426 -22.86 -2.85 1.01
CA HIS A 426 -23.76 -3.18 2.10
C HIS A 426 -23.86 -4.69 2.30
N PHE A 427 -24.13 -5.13 3.52
CA PHE A 427 -24.58 -6.50 3.78
C PHE A 427 -26.07 -6.64 3.49
N ILE A 428 -26.48 -7.80 2.98
CA ILE A 428 -27.87 -8.19 2.84
C ILE A 428 -28.25 -9.02 4.08
N MET A 429 -29.19 -8.51 4.87
CA MET A 429 -29.58 -9.12 6.14
C MET A 429 -30.99 -9.72 6.07
N ASP A 430 -31.17 -10.93 6.60
CA ASP A 430 -32.48 -11.54 6.93
C ASP A 430 -32.61 -11.69 8.45
N GLY A 431 -33.19 -10.70 9.09
CA GLY A 431 -33.17 -10.58 10.54
C GLY A 431 -31.78 -10.36 11.09
N ASN A 432 -31.22 -11.29 11.86
CA ASN A 432 -29.84 -11.26 12.38
C ASN A 432 -28.88 -12.12 11.56
N LYS A 433 -29.31 -12.66 10.41
CA LYS A 433 -28.48 -13.45 9.53
C LYS A 433 -28.02 -12.65 8.34
N CYS A 434 -26.69 -12.61 8.09
CA CYS A 434 -26.12 -12.12 6.86
C CYS A 434 -26.30 -13.18 5.76
N VAL A 435 -26.96 -12.80 4.66
CA VAL A 435 -27.30 -13.70 3.55
C VAL A 435 -26.65 -13.25 2.23
N GLY A 436 -25.82 -12.23 2.24
CA GLY A 436 -25.13 -11.76 1.05
C GLY A 436 -24.63 -10.32 1.16
N ILE A 437 -24.31 -9.75 0.01
CA ILE A 437 -23.82 -8.36 -0.11
C ILE A 437 -24.40 -7.67 -1.33
N GLU A 438 -24.46 -6.34 -1.28
CA GLU A 438 -24.58 -5.46 -2.43
C GLU A 438 -23.22 -4.88 -2.80
N ALA A 439 -22.91 -4.79 -4.10
CA ALA A 439 -21.65 -4.26 -4.60
C ALA A 439 -21.86 -3.44 -5.87
N GLU A 440 -20.86 -2.64 -6.24
CA GLU A 440 -20.86 -1.80 -7.45
C GLU A 440 -19.49 -1.83 -8.10
N ASP A 441 -19.44 -2.00 -9.42
CA ASP A 441 -18.19 -1.96 -10.16
C ASP A 441 -17.86 -0.55 -10.69
N THR A 442 -16.70 -0.40 -11.30
CA THR A 442 -16.22 0.88 -11.86
C THR A 442 -17.02 1.38 -13.06
N ASP A 443 -17.79 0.51 -13.72
CA ASP A 443 -18.72 0.87 -14.81
C ASP A 443 -20.09 1.32 -14.29
N GLY A 444 -20.32 1.22 -12.95
CA GLY A 444 -21.56 1.55 -12.29
C GLY A 444 -22.58 0.42 -12.31
N ASN A 445 -22.21 -0.80 -12.69
CA ASN A 445 -23.08 -1.95 -12.57
C ASN A 445 -23.28 -2.29 -11.09
N THR A 446 -24.52 -2.58 -10.71
CA THR A 446 -24.86 -2.96 -9.33
C THR A 446 -25.01 -4.47 -9.22
N TYR A 447 -24.46 -5.03 -8.15
CA TYR A 447 -24.48 -6.47 -7.88
C TYR A 447 -25.29 -6.76 -6.63
N THR A 448 -26.18 -7.75 -6.72
CA THR A 448 -26.82 -8.42 -5.58
C THR A 448 -26.25 -9.82 -5.49
N ILE A 449 -25.45 -10.10 -4.47
CA ILE A 449 -24.71 -11.36 -4.34
C ILE A 449 -25.23 -12.13 -3.12
N GLN A 450 -25.83 -13.29 -3.35
CA GLN A 450 -26.36 -14.17 -2.30
C GLN A 450 -25.27 -15.13 -1.82
N ALA A 451 -25.16 -15.29 -0.49
CA ALA A 451 -24.30 -16.27 0.17
C ALA A 451 -25.19 -17.34 0.82
N ASN A 452 -25.12 -18.58 0.35
CA ASN A 452 -25.95 -19.67 0.86
C ASN A 452 -25.54 -20.11 2.28
N ASN A 453 -24.22 -20.16 2.52
CA ASN A 453 -23.64 -20.59 3.80
C ASN A 453 -23.16 -19.40 4.62
N GLY A 454 -22.35 -18.51 4.04
CA GLY A 454 -21.84 -17.37 4.81
C GLY A 454 -21.03 -16.35 3.99
N VAL A 455 -20.83 -15.19 4.61
CA VAL A 455 -19.99 -14.10 4.10
C VAL A 455 -18.74 -13.99 4.97
N VAL A 456 -17.56 -13.93 4.35
CA VAL A 456 -16.28 -13.66 5.03
C VAL A 456 -15.85 -12.24 4.74
N LEU A 457 -15.81 -11.39 5.76
CA LEU A 457 -15.33 -10.01 5.68
C LEU A 457 -13.81 -9.99 5.85
N ALA A 458 -13.08 -9.59 4.80
CA ALA A 458 -11.60 -9.57 4.76
C ALA A 458 -11.03 -8.31 4.05
N THR A 459 -11.67 -7.17 4.28
CA THR A 459 -11.43 -5.90 3.56
C THR A 459 -10.20 -5.13 4.01
N GLY A 460 -9.46 -5.63 5.02
CA GLY A 460 -8.35 -4.92 5.62
C GLY A 460 -8.80 -3.80 6.56
N GLY A 461 -7.82 -3.02 7.04
CA GLY A 461 -8.06 -1.97 8.03
C GLY A 461 -8.48 -0.62 7.44
N PHE A 462 -8.34 0.43 8.24
CA PHE A 462 -8.74 1.79 7.87
C PHE A 462 -7.62 2.83 7.97
N ALA A 463 -6.35 2.39 8.03
CA ALA A 463 -5.21 3.30 8.17
C ALA A 463 -5.03 4.29 6.99
N GLY A 464 -5.60 4.00 5.82
CA GLY A 464 -5.67 4.90 4.67
C GLY A 464 -6.76 5.97 4.75
N ASN A 465 -7.77 5.80 5.61
CA ASN A 465 -8.91 6.70 5.75
C ASN A 465 -8.68 7.72 6.86
N VAL A 466 -8.50 9.00 6.46
CA VAL A 466 -8.20 10.09 7.42
C VAL A 466 -9.36 10.32 8.40
N GLU A 467 -10.61 10.27 7.92
CA GLU A 467 -11.79 10.50 8.75
C GLU A 467 -11.95 9.41 9.83
N LEU A 468 -11.76 8.13 9.45
CA LEU A 468 -11.84 7.03 10.39
C LEU A 468 -10.68 7.05 11.40
N ARG A 469 -9.44 7.37 10.96
CA ARG A 469 -8.31 7.54 11.88
C ARG A 469 -8.57 8.63 12.92
N GLN A 470 -9.09 9.78 12.49
CA GLN A 470 -9.43 10.87 13.37
C GLN A 470 -10.61 10.51 14.28
N LYS A 471 -11.65 9.85 13.74
CA LYS A 471 -12.83 9.42 14.51
C LYS A 471 -12.46 8.48 15.66
N TYR A 472 -11.57 7.51 15.41
CA TYR A 472 -11.33 6.42 16.35
C TYR A 472 -10.00 6.52 17.10
N CYS A 473 -8.91 6.95 16.43
CA CYS A 473 -7.56 6.78 16.94
C CYS A 473 -6.93 8.09 17.45
N GLU A 474 -7.50 9.29 17.19
CA GLU A 474 -7.00 10.52 17.81
C GLU A 474 -7.31 10.52 19.31
N GLY A 475 -6.28 10.75 20.13
CA GLY A 475 -6.40 10.71 21.57
C GLY A 475 -5.09 10.95 22.30
N GLU A 476 -4.89 10.28 23.42
CA GLU A 476 -3.68 10.46 24.22
C GLU A 476 -2.42 9.96 23.51
N LYS A 477 -2.51 8.83 22.79
CA LYS A 477 -1.39 8.20 22.07
C LYS A 477 -1.01 9.01 20.83
N TRP A 478 -1.98 9.41 20.03
CA TRP A 478 -1.80 10.16 18.80
C TRP A 478 -2.62 11.45 18.84
N LYS A 479 -1.95 12.61 18.83
CA LYS A 479 -2.60 13.92 18.99
C LYS A 479 -3.20 14.47 17.71
N ASP A 480 -2.64 14.09 16.56
CA ASP A 480 -3.06 14.54 15.22
C ASP A 480 -2.82 13.40 14.24
N LEU A 481 -3.88 12.91 13.63
CA LEU A 481 -3.88 11.89 12.56
C LEU A 481 -4.49 12.42 11.26
N GLY A 482 -4.49 13.74 11.10
CA GLY A 482 -5.01 14.42 9.92
C GLY A 482 -4.25 14.11 8.62
N PRO A 483 -4.55 14.83 7.52
CA PRO A 483 -3.97 14.57 6.20
C PRO A 483 -2.44 14.68 6.11
N SER A 484 -1.80 15.38 7.07
CA SER A 484 -0.34 15.46 7.15
C SER A 484 0.33 14.14 7.52
N VAL A 485 -0.37 13.25 8.21
CA VAL A 485 0.08 11.88 8.49
C VAL A 485 -0.33 11.01 7.32
N MET A 486 0.63 10.70 6.45
CA MET A 486 0.42 9.82 5.30
C MET A 486 0.27 8.36 5.72
N THR A 487 0.13 7.46 4.75
CA THR A 487 -0.03 6.02 5.03
C THR A 487 0.95 5.18 4.23
N THR A 488 1.35 4.04 4.80
CA THR A 488 2.08 2.99 4.08
C THR A 488 1.15 2.06 3.32
N ASN A 489 -0.16 2.19 3.52
CA ASN A 489 -1.18 1.33 2.93
C ASN A 489 -1.44 1.68 1.47
N LEU A 490 -1.95 0.72 0.72
CA LEU A 490 -2.53 0.96 -0.59
C LEU A 490 -3.75 1.88 -0.48
N LYS A 491 -4.03 2.66 -1.52
CA LYS A 491 -5.17 3.58 -1.57
C LYS A 491 -6.53 2.89 -1.41
N ALA A 492 -6.60 1.61 -1.73
CA ALA A 492 -7.80 0.80 -1.58
C ALA A 492 -8.16 0.44 -0.12
N ILE A 493 -7.26 0.64 0.83
CA ILE A 493 -7.48 0.28 2.25
C ILE A 493 -8.12 1.45 2.98
N THR A 494 -9.44 1.54 2.89
CA THR A 494 -10.25 2.70 3.31
C THR A 494 -11.26 2.39 4.42
N GLY A 495 -11.30 1.14 4.92
CA GLY A 495 -12.17 0.77 6.03
C GLY A 495 -13.62 0.49 5.62
N ASP A 496 -13.84 0.08 4.37
CA ASP A 496 -15.21 -0.17 3.87
C ASP A 496 -15.92 -1.24 4.69
N GLY A 497 -15.23 -2.32 5.05
CA GLY A 497 -15.80 -3.36 5.91
C GLY A 497 -16.15 -2.88 7.32
N ILE A 498 -15.41 -1.92 7.86
CA ILE A 498 -15.75 -1.28 9.14
C ILE A 498 -17.06 -0.49 9.01
N ILE A 499 -17.23 0.24 7.90
CA ILE A 499 -18.45 1.02 7.63
C ILE A 499 -19.63 0.07 7.45
N MET A 500 -19.48 -0.98 6.64
CA MET A 500 -20.53 -2.00 6.41
C MET A 500 -20.93 -2.70 7.72
N ALA A 501 -19.97 -3.05 8.56
CA ALA A 501 -20.21 -3.70 9.85
C ALA A 501 -20.91 -2.77 10.87
N GLU A 502 -20.56 -1.47 10.86
CA GLU A 502 -21.22 -0.45 11.71
C GLU A 502 -22.72 -0.34 11.36
N GLU A 503 -23.09 -0.41 10.08
CA GLU A 503 -24.48 -0.32 9.60
C GLU A 503 -25.39 -1.44 10.15
N ILE A 504 -24.85 -2.64 10.32
CA ILE A 504 -25.61 -3.82 10.82
C ILE A 504 -25.51 -4.00 12.34
N GLY A 505 -24.82 -3.09 13.04
CA GLY A 505 -24.71 -3.09 14.49
C GLY A 505 -23.67 -4.06 15.06
N ALA A 506 -22.67 -4.47 14.28
CA ALA A 506 -21.53 -5.22 14.79
C ALA A 506 -20.82 -4.49 15.94
N ASP A 507 -20.22 -5.26 16.82
CA ASP A 507 -19.35 -4.74 17.89
C ASP A 507 -17.93 -4.52 17.37
N PHE A 508 -17.23 -3.58 18.01
CA PHE A 508 -15.85 -3.22 17.67
C PHE A 508 -14.97 -3.18 18.90
N VAL A 509 -13.76 -3.66 18.79
CA VAL A 509 -12.77 -3.65 19.87
C VAL A 509 -11.48 -2.98 19.42
N ASP A 510 -10.73 -2.39 20.35
CA ASP A 510 -9.41 -1.78 20.16
C ASP A 510 -9.36 -0.67 19.08
N MET A 511 -10.50 -0.03 18.74
CA MET A 511 -10.60 0.94 17.63
C MET A 511 -9.69 2.17 17.81
N ASP A 512 -9.27 2.48 19.01
CA ASP A 512 -8.32 3.55 19.32
C ASP A 512 -6.85 3.14 19.10
N GLN A 513 -6.59 1.86 18.76
CA GLN A 513 -5.26 1.34 18.58
C GLN A 513 -4.81 1.41 17.11
N LEU A 514 -3.92 2.35 16.82
CA LEU A 514 -3.28 2.53 15.51
C LEU A 514 -1.77 2.43 15.67
N GLN A 515 -1.11 1.68 14.79
CA GLN A 515 0.35 1.66 14.68
C GLN A 515 0.81 2.64 13.60
N LEU A 516 1.68 3.58 13.99
CA LEU A 516 2.49 4.35 13.03
C LEU A 516 3.81 3.60 12.77
N LEU A 517 4.31 3.70 11.55
CA LEU A 517 5.63 3.25 11.15
C LEU A 517 6.54 4.45 10.92
N HIS A 518 7.69 4.46 11.57
CA HIS A 518 8.67 5.54 11.48
C HIS A 518 9.38 5.64 10.13
N LEU A 519 9.27 4.62 9.26
CA LEU A 519 9.99 4.49 7.99
C LEU A 519 9.28 5.14 6.79
N GLY A 520 8.25 5.95 7.00
CA GLY A 520 7.49 6.58 5.93
C GLY A 520 8.31 7.54 5.07
N ASN A 521 8.11 7.47 3.77
CA ASN A 521 8.66 8.44 2.82
C ASN A 521 7.91 9.78 2.96
N PRO A 522 8.61 10.93 3.03
CA PRO A 522 7.96 12.22 3.25
C PRO A 522 7.06 12.71 2.10
N PHE A 523 7.10 12.05 0.93
CA PHE A 523 6.30 12.43 -0.24
C PHE A 523 5.13 11.48 -0.49
N THR A 524 5.25 10.21 -0.10
CA THR A 524 4.27 9.18 -0.43
C THR A 524 3.70 8.45 0.79
N GLY A 525 4.33 8.59 1.96
CA GLY A 525 4.00 7.81 3.15
C GLY A 525 4.49 6.36 3.13
N SER A 526 4.77 5.81 1.95
CA SER A 526 5.23 4.42 1.78
C SER A 526 6.63 4.19 2.34
N THR A 527 7.06 2.94 2.42
CA THR A 527 8.44 2.58 2.83
C THR A 527 9.48 2.76 1.71
N LYS A 528 9.10 3.36 0.58
CA LYS A 528 9.99 3.59 -0.56
C LYS A 528 11.26 4.34 -0.17
N GLY A 529 12.40 3.86 -0.67
CA GLY A 529 13.72 4.44 -0.39
C GLY A 529 14.27 4.05 0.99
N VAL A 530 13.67 3.09 1.70
CA VAL A 530 14.35 2.36 2.77
C VAL A 530 15.37 1.44 2.10
N ILE A 531 16.63 1.59 2.49
CA ILE A 531 17.71 0.87 1.85
C ILE A 531 17.62 -0.62 2.16
N PRO A 532 17.77 -1.50 1.15
CA PRO A 532 17.83 -2.93 1.37
C PRO A 532 19.18 -3.30 1.99
N TYR A 533 19.22 -3.45 3.31
CA TYR A 533 20.40 -3.94 4.01
C TYR A 533 20.59 -5.44 3.83
N LYS A 534 21.86 -5.86 3.84
CA LYS A 534 22.21 -7.28 3.96
C LYS A 534 22.10 -7.82 5.41
N GLY A 535 21.72 -6.96 6.36
CA GLY A 535 21.59 -7.23 7.79
C GLY A 535 20.30 -6.66 8.40
N ARG A 536 20.31 -6.38 9.70
CA ARG A 536 19.18 -5.80 10.44
C ARG A 536 19.16 -4.29 10.30
N ASN A 537 18.09 -3.71 9.79
CA ASN A 537 17.98 -2.28 9.50
C ASN A 537 18.15 -1.36 10.72
N SER A 538 17.77 -1.80 11.92
CA SER A 538 17.86 -0.99 13.15
C SER A 538 19.23 -1.02 13.82
N ASP A 539 20.08 -1.97 13.44
CA ASP A 539 21.35 -2.21 14.13
C ASP A 539 22.49 -1.34 13.57
N GLU A 540 22.29 -0.74 12.40
CA GLU A 540 23.34 -0.10 11.59
C GLU A 540 23.04 1.35 11.25
N VAL A 541 21.96 1.92 11.79
CA VAL A 541 21.54 3.29 11.52
C VAL A 541 21.38 4.09 12.79
N ILE A 542 21.52 5.42 12.68
CA ILE A 542 21.11 6.36 13.71
C ILE A 542 20.05 7.33 13.16
N PHE A 543 19.18 7.82 14.05
CA PHE A 543 18.15 8.79 13.73
C PHE A 543 18.59 10.17 14.17
N VAL A 544 18.72 11.08 13.21
CA VAL A 544 19.22 12.44 13.42
C VAL A 544 18.15 13.46 13.05
N ASN A 545 17.88 14.41 13.95
CA ASN A 545 16.93 15.49 13.72
C ASN A 545 17.51 16.61 12.83
N ALA A 546 16.71 17.64 12.56
CA ALA A 546 17.13 18.79 11.74
C ALA A 546 18.32 19.57 12.35
N GLU A 547 18.54 19.45 13.65
CA GLU A 547 19.63 20.07 14.39
C GLU A 547 20.93 19.25 14.43
N GLY A 548 20.91 18.05 13.83
CA GLY A 548 22.08 17.17 13.76
C GLY A 548 22.27 16.24 14.97
N ASN A 549 21.26 16.09 15.82
CA ASN A 549 21.36 15.34 17.08
C ASN A 549 20.50 14.06 17.05
N ARG A 550 20.97 13.00 17.70
CA ARG A 550 20.12 11.84 18.07
C ARG A 550 19.11 12.27 19.13
N PHE A 551 17.94 11.65 19.16
CA PHE A 551 16.85 12.07 20.06
C PHE A 551 16.01 10.89 20.60
N VAL A 552 16.23 9.67 20.11
CA VAL A 552 15.51 8.46 20.53
C VAL A 552 16.37 7.21 20.29
N ARG A 553 16.12 6.15 21.02
CA ARG A 553 16.75 4.86 20.76
C ARG A 553 16.15 4.23 19.51
N GLU A 554 16.99 3.84 18.55
CA GLU A 554 16.59 3.36 17.24
C GLU A 554 16.12 1.89 17.25
N ASP A 555 16.45 1.14 18.30
CA ASP A 555 15.99 -0.23 18.57
C ASP A 555 14.74 -0.27 19.48
N GLY A 556 14.06 0.88 19.66
CA GLY A 556 12.89 1.02 20.51
C GLY A 556 11.58 0.55 19.86
N ARG A 557 10.50 0.62 20.62
CA ARG A 557 9.14 0.38 20.12
C ARG A 557 8.75 1.43 19.07
N ARG A 558 7.97 1.01 18.07
CA ARG A 558 7.55 1.87 16.95
C ARG A 558 6.78 3.10 17.41
N ASP A 559 5.86 2.95 18.35
CA ASP A 559 5.06 4.04 18.91
C ASP A 559 5.94 5.06 19.66
N VAL A 560 6.92 4.61 20.44
CA VAL A 560 7.89 5.48 21.13
C VAL A 560 8.72 6.27 20.12
N MET A 561 9.25 5.61 19.10
CA MET A 561 10.01 6.27 18.03
C MET A 561 9.16 7.29 17.26
N CYS A 562 7.95 6.90 16.84
CA CYS A 562 7.05 7.79 16.11
C CYS A 562 6.64 9.03 16.94
N ASN A 563 6.32 8.85 18.23
CA ASN A 563 6.02 9.96 19.12
C ASN A 563 7.24 10.90 19.28
N ALA A 564 8.44 10.35 19.44
CA ALA A 564 9.66 11.16 19.53
C ALA A 564 9.92 11.94 18.23
N ILE A 565 9.68 11.34 17.05
CA ILE A 565 9.85 11.98 15.74
C ILE A 565 8.87 13.14 15.56
N THR A 566 7.59 12.98 15.94
CA THR A 566 6.59 14.03 15.80
C THR A 566 6.90 15.28 16.65
N GLN A 567 7.72 15.14 17.68
CA GLN A 567 8.18 16.25 18.54
C GLN A 567 9.42 16.97 17.97
N GLN A 568 10.08 16.43 16.94
CA GLN A 568 11.22 17.09 16.31
C GLN A 568 10.79 18.21 15.37
N THR A 569 11.70 19.14 15.11
CA THR A 569 11.49 20.24 14.16
C THR A 569 11.07 19.71 12.80
N GLY A 570 9.85 20.05 12.37
CA GLY A 570 9.26 19.61 11.11
C GLY A 570 8.68 18.19 11.11
N GLY A 571 8.67 17.47 12.26
CA GLY A 571 8.06 16.14 12.39
C GLY A 571 8.73 15.05 11.56
N TYR A 572 10.02 15.17 11.29
CA TYR A 572 10.81 14.21 10.51
C TYR A 572 12.18 13.97 11.13
N TYR A 573 12.87 12.96 10.60
CA TYR A 573 14.27 12.68 10.91
C TYR A 573 15.05 12.27 9.66
N TRP A 574 16.37 12.28 9.78
CA TRP A 574 17.29 11.69 8.82
C TRP A 574 17.81 10.36 9.36
N MET A 575 17.62 9.29 8.60
CA MET A 575 18.24 8.00 8.84
C MET A 575 19.64 8.06 8.27
N ILE A 576 20.67 8.00 9.13
CA ILE A 576 22.08 8.10 8.75
C ILE A 576 22.75 6.74 8.90
N HIS A 577 23.53 6.34 7.93
CA HIS A 577 24.35 5.13 7.94
C HIS A 577 25.54 5.24 6.99
N ASP A 578 26.42 4.24 7.01
CA ASP A 578 27.56 4.11 6.11
C ASP A 578 27.39 2.96 5.09
N SER A 579 28.49 2.59 4.41
CA SER A 579 28.48 1.58 3.35
C SER A 579 28.83 0.15 3.79
N GLN A 580 28.99 -0.11 5.09
CA GLN A 580 29.52 -1.41 5.56
C GLN A 580 28.69 -2.62 5.11
N ASN A 581 27.36 -2.52 5.07
CA ASN A 581 26.47 -3.62 4.74
C ASN A 581 25.63 -3.38 3.49
N ILE A 582 26.09 -2.46 2.64
CA ILE A 582 25.41 -2.07 1.40
C ILE A 582 26.45 -2.13 0.27
N ASP A 583 26.02 -2.50 -0.93
CA ASP A 583 26.75 -2.13 -2.14
C ASP A 583 26.39 -0.66 -2.45
N PRO A 584 27.32 0.28 -2.21
CA PRO A 584 27.02 1.72 -2.31
C PRO A 584 26.72 2.19 -3.73
N TYR A 585 26.99 1.37 -4.73
CA TYR A 585 26.80 1.65 -6.15
C TYR A 585 25.88 0.62 -6.84
N ALA A 586 25.13 -0.15 -6.07
CA ALA A 586 24.11 -1.04 -6.63
C ALA A 586 23.06 -0.24 -7.42
N ASP A 587 22.54 -0.81 -8.49
CA ASP A 587 21.52 -0.18 -9.33
C ASP A 587 20.32 0.34 -8.51
N SER A 588 19.88 -0.40 -7.50
CA SER A 588 18.80 0.00 -6.60
C SER A 588 19.15 1.24 -5.76
N VAL A 589 20.40 1.39 -5.34
CA VAL A 589 20.90 2.57 -4.60
C VAL A 589 20.96 3.79 -5.52
N GLU A 590 21.52 3.62 -6.74
CA GLU A 590 21.57 4.68 -7.75
C GLU A 590 20.16 5.17 -8.12
N GLU A 591 19.20 4.27 -8.24
CA GLU A 591 17.80 4.58 -8.52
C GLU A 591 17.15 5.40 -7.39
N TYR A 592 17.41 5.05 -6.14
CA TYR A 592 16.91 5.84 -5.00
C TYR A 592 17.53 7.23 -4.93
N ILE A 593 18.82 7.36 -5.25
CA ILE A 593 19.50 8.67 -5.34
C ILE A 593 18.90 9.50 -6.48
N LYS A 594 18.73 8.92 -7.66
CA LYS A 594 18.10 9.57 -8.82
C LYS A 594 16.66 10.01 -8.54
N GLY A 595 15.92 9.21 -7.77
CA GLY A 595 14.56 9.51 -7.33
C GLY A 595 14.47 10.55 -6.20
N GLY A 596 15.59 10.99 -5.63
CA GLY A 596 15.61 11.95 -4.51
C GLY A 596 15.20 11.37 -3.16
N TYR A 597 15.21 10.04 -3.02
CA TYR A 597 14.86 9.34 -1.77
C TYR A 597 16.03 9.08 -0.86
N LEU A 598 17.24 9.14 -1.42
CA LEU A 598 18.50 8.86 -0.75
C LEU A 598 19.56 9.89 -1.16
N TYR A 599 20.39 10.28 -0.22
CA TYR A 599 21.56 11.13 -0.42
C TYR A 599 22.82 10.32 -0.12
N ARG A 600 23.89 10.52 -0.90
CA ARG A 600 25.18 9.84 -0.74
C ARG A 600 26.29 10.87 -0.83
N ALA A 601 27.27 10.83 0.09
CA ALA A 601 28.45 11.67 0.10
C ALA A 601 29.67 10.90 0.63
N ASP A 602 30.86 11.32 0.25
CA ASP A 602 32.10 10.66 0.67
C ASP A 602 32.49 11.00 2.12
N THR A 603 31.99 12.15 2.64
CA THR A 603 32.23 12.58 4.02
C THR A 603 30.91 12.95 4.72
N LEU A 604 30.92 12.95 6.06
CA LEU A 604 29.75 13.36 6.86
C LEU A 604 29.46 14.86 6.70
N GLU A 605 30.50 15.68 6.51
CA GLU A 605 30.37 17.12 6.28
C GLU A 605 29.65 17.40 4.96
N GLU A 606 30.04 16.73 3.88
CA GLU A 606 29.36 16.84 2.57
C GLU A 606 27.92 16.35 2.66
N LEU A 607 27.69 15.23 3.38
CA LEU A 607 26.34 14.71 3.59
C LEU A 607 25.48 15.73 4.34
N ALA A 608 26.00 16.33 5.40
CA ALA A 608 25.32 17.35 6.18
C ALA A 608 24.91 18.56 5.34
N ASP A 609 25.81 19.04 4.50
CA ASP A 609 25.54 20.15 3.56
C ASP A 609 24.41 19.78 2.58
N MET A 610 24.40 18.54 2.03
CA MET A 610 23.38 18.08 1.10
C MET A 610 21.98 18.01 1.73
N ILE A 611 21.89 17.64 3.01
CA ILE A 611 20.61 17.45 3.72
C ILE A 611 20.19 18.67 4.57
N GLY A 612 21.04 19.71 4.61
CA GLY A 612 20.75 20.96 5.32
C GLY A 612 20.82 20.84 6.84
N VAL A 613 21.68 19.97 7.37
CA VAL A 613 21.93 19.74 8.80
C VAL A 613 23.27 20.40 9.19
N PRO A 614 23.44 20.96 10.40
CA PRO A 614 24.74 21.50 10.82
C PRO A 614 25.84 20.44 10.83
N ALA A 615 26.90 20.63 10.03
CA ALA A 615 27.94 19.64 9.80
C ALA A 615 28.68 19.26 11.09
N ASP A 616 29.06 20.24 11.91
CA ASP A 616 29.74 20.00 13.18
C ASP A 616 28.90 19.13 14.14
N ALA A 617 27.56 19.36 14.15
CA ALA A 617 26.64 18.60 14.99
C ALA A 617 26.51 17.15 14.50
N LEU A 618 26.37 16.93 13.18
CA LEU A 618 26.29 15.57 12.63
C LEU A 618 27.55 14.76 12.91
N VAL A 619 28.75 15.36 12.67
CA VAL A 619 30.03 14.71 12.94
C VAL A 619 30.21 14.39 14.40
N GLU A 620 29.86 15.31 15.31
CA GLU A 620 29.91 15.07 16.75
C GLU A 620 28.96 13.94 17.17
N THR A 621 27.74 13.92 16.63
CA THR A 621 26.72 12.89 16.90
C THR A 621 27.21 11.50 16.49
N VAL A 622 27.78 11.36 15.27
CA VAL A 622 28.33 10.08 14.80
C VAL A 622 29.51 9.64 15.65
N ASN A 623 30.42 10.56 16.01
CA ASN A 623 31.57 10.24 16.86
C ASN A 623 31.13 9.78 18.27
N LYS A 624 30.13 10.42 18.87
CA LYS A 624 29.55 10.00 20.15
C LYS A 624 28.94 8.61 20.05
N TYR A 625 28.11 8.37 19.05
CA TYR A 625 27.52 7.05 18.81
C TYR A 625 28.60 5.96 18.65
N ASN A 626 29.63 6.21 17.85
CA ASN A 626 30.75 5.28 17.68
C ASN A 626 31.45 4.96 18.99
N SER A 627 31.59 5.94 19.89
CA SER A 627 32.17 5.71 21.22
C SER A 627 31.26 4.87 22.12
N TYR A 628 29.93 4.96 21.96
CA TYR A 628 29.00 4.12 22.68
C TYR A 628 29.08 2.66 22.22
N VAL A 629 29.25 2.43 20.92
CA VAL A 629 29.51 1.09 20.37
C VAL A 629 30.80 0.49 20.97
N ASP A 630 31.88 1.28 21.04
CA ASP A 630 33.16 0.83 21.63
C ASP A 630 33.02 0.51 23.13
N ASN A 631 32.20 1.25 23.85
CA ASN A 631 32.01 1.07 25.29
C ASN A 631 30.92 0.04 25.62
N GLY A 632 30.09 -0.38 24.64
CA GLY A 632 28.98 -1.29 24.85
C GLY A 632 27.80 -0.69 25.65
N GLU A 633 27.73 0.65 25.79
CA GLU A 633 26.69 1.36 26.53
C GLU A 633 26.35 2.68 25.86
N ASP A 634 25.05 2.97 25.67
CA ASP A 634 24.52 4.25 25.18
C ASP A 634 23.80 5.00 26.31
N PRO A 635 24.49 5.90 27.01
CA PRO A 635 23.91 6.68 28.10
C PRO A 635 22.97 7.80 27.63
N GLU A 636 22.94 8.13 26.33
CA GLU A 636 22.15 9.22 25.76
C GLU A 636 20.72 8.80 25.47
N THR A 637 20.53 7.66 24.82
CA THR A 637 19.18 7.18 24.44
C THR A 637 18.82 5.82 25.03
N GLY A 638 19.79 5.10 25.61
CA GLY A 638 19.57 3.77 26.16
C GLY A 638 19.43 2.68 25.10
N ARG A 639 19.99 2.89 23.89
CA ARG A 639 20.03 1.88 22.84
C ARG A 639 20.80 0.64 23.30
N THR A 640 20.24 -0.55 23.06
CA THR A 640 20.81 -1.82 23.49
C THR A 640 21.54 -2.56 22.37
N LEU A 641 21.15 -2.33 21.11
CA LEU A 641 21.80 -2.93 19.93
C LEU A 641 22.93 -2.02 19.42
N LEU A 642 24.11 -2.20 20.00
CA LEU A 642 25.33 -1.46 19.65
C LEU A 642 26.29 -2.37 18.89
N VAL A 643 25.93 -2.75 17.66
CA VAL A 643 26.63 -3.79 16.87
C VAL A 643 27.55 -3.25 15.79
N SER A 644 27.33 -2.02 15.30
CA SER A 644 28.04 -1.45 14.17
C SER A 644 28.33 0.03 14.40
N LYS A 645 29.57 0.46 14.08
CA LYS A 645 29.94 1.87 14.02
C LYS A 645 29.60 2.44 12.64
N ILE A 646 29.51 3.75 12.53
CA ILE A 646 29.39 4.48 11.28
C ILE A 646 30.74 5.10 10.99
N THR A 647 31.56 4.44 10.14
CA THR A 647 32.97 4.80 9.88
C THR A 647 33.36 4.80 8.41
N ASP A 648 32.71 3.96 7.59
CA ASP A 648 33.15 3.66 6.23
C ASP A 648 32.31 4.38 5.18
N GLY A 649 32.83 5.45 4.64
CA GLY A 649 32.20 6.16 3.51
C GLY A 649 32.11 5.30 2.23
N PRO A 650 31.24 5.62 1.29
CA PRO A 650 30.33 6.76 1.34
C PRO A 650 29.25 6.61 2.41
N PHE A 651 28.84 7.77 2.95
CA PHE A 651 27.76 7.88 3.93
C PHE A 651 26.45 8.20 3.25
N PHE A 652 25.34 7.81 3.90
CA PHE A 652 24.01 7.94 3.35
C PHE A 652 23.05 8.61 4.32
N ALA A 653 22.08 9.35 3.76
CA ALA A 653 20.96 9.92 4.50
C ALA A 653 19.64 9.71 3.76
N ALA A 654 18.62 9.23 4.48
CA ALA A 654 17.25 9.14 3.98
C ALA A 654 16.29 9.89 4.90
N LYS A 655 15.49 10.82 4.35
CA LYS A 655 14.48 11.54 5.11
C LYS A 655 13.29 10.63 5.38
N ARG A 656 12.81 10.59 6.65
CA ARG A 656 11.70 9.73 7.08
C ARG A 656 10.72 10.47 7.97
N VAL A 657 9.45 10.05 7.89
CA VAL A 657 8.33 10.56 8.69
C VAL A 657 7.49 9.41 9.23
N PRO A 658 6.79 9.59 10.36
CA PRO A 658 5.76 8.64 10.78
C PRO A 658 4.63 8.56 9.76
N SER A 659 4.19 7.35 9.43
CA SER A 659 3.07 7.09 8.53
C SER A 659 2.12 6.07 9.15
N ALA A 660 0.81 6.23 8.94
CA ALA A 660 -0.19 5.28 9.39
C ALA A 660 0.05 3.93 8.69
N HIS A 661 0.12 2.85 9.49
CA HIS A 661 0.62 1.57 9.00
C HIS A 661 -0.35 0.42 9.20
N HIS A 662 -0.92 0.25 10.40
CA HIS A 662 -1.78 -0.88 10.73
C HIS A 662 -2.81 -0.45 11.78
N THR A 663 -4.08 -0.76 11.55
CA THR A 663 -5.13 -0.66 12.56
C THR A 663 -5.18 -1.97 13.33
N MET A 664 -5.04 -1.92 14.68
CA MET A 664 -5.17 -3.10 15.53
C MET A 664 -6.60 -3.28 16.01
N GLY A 665 -7.41 -2.23 15.92
CA GLY A 665 -8.85 -2.28 16.19
C GLY A 665 -9.67 -2.64 14.96
N GLY A 666 -10.79 -3.26 15.19
CA GLY A 666 -11.70 -3.70 14.14
C GLY A 666 -12.94 -4.41 14.70
N VAL A 667 -13.57 -5.17 13.84
CA VAL A 667 -14.76 -5.97 14.16
C VAL A 667 -14.43 -7.00 15.24
N HIS A 668 -15.29 -7.11 16.25
CA HIS A 668 -15.15 -8.09 17.33
C HIS A 668 -15.52 -9.50 16.82
N ILE A 669 -14.59 -10.43 17.02
CA ILE A 669 -14.76 -11.84 16.63
C ILE A 669 -14.52 -12.78 17.81
N ASP A 670 -15.08 -13.99 17.73
CA ASP A 670 -14.70 -15.12 18.57
C ASP A 670 -13.54 -15.94 17.92
N THR A 671 -13.11 -17.02 18.57
CA THR A 671 -12.05 -17.91 18.03
C THR A 671 -12.47 -18.68 16.78
N GLU A 672 -13.77 -18.82 16.53
CA GLU A 672 -14.32 -19.40 15.30
C GLU A 672 -14.56 -18.34 14.20
N THR A 673 -14.12 -17.10 14.45
CA THR A 673 -14.21 -15.94 13.54
C THR A 673 -15.62 -15.41 13.27
N HIS A 674 -16.62 -15.85 14.05
CA HIS A 674 -17.95 -15.23 13.96
C HIS A 674 -17.89 -13.77 14.36
N VAL A 675 -18.56 -12.91 13.61
CA VAL A 675 -18.75 -11.51 13.98
C VAL A 675 -19.79 -11.40 15.09
N LEU A 676 -19.48 -10.62 16.13
CA LEU A 676 -20.35 -10.40 17.27
C LEU A 676 -21.08 -9.05 17.18
N ASP A 677 -22.32 -9.01 17.70
CA ASP A 677 -23.05 -7.76 17.90
C ASP A 677 -22.67 -7.10 19.25
N LYS A 678 -23.20 -5.90 19.53
CA LYS A 678 -22.92 -5.14 20.76
C LYS A 678 -23.40 -5.84 22.04
N GLU A 679 -24.30 -6.78 21.93
CA GLU A 679 -24.81 -7.65 23.00
C GLU A 679 -24.01 -8.96 23.10
N GLN A 680 -22.94 -9.10 22.32
CA GLN A 680 -22.06 -10.27 22.23
C GLN A 680 -22.75 -11.54 21.68
N ASN A 681 -23.80 -11.37 20.90
CA ASN A 681 -24.40 -12.48 20.15
C ASN A 681 -23.72 -12.59 18.77
N ILE A 682 -23.68 -13.79 18.24
CA ILE A 682 -23.20 -14.05 16.88
C ILE A 682 -24.15 -13.41 15.86
N ILE A 683 -23.60 -12.65 14.91
CA ILE A 683 -24.31 -12.28 13.68
C ILE A 683 -24.22 -13.49 12.75
N GLU A 684 -25.32 -14.23 12.62
CA GLU A 684 -25.34 -15.50 11.89
C GLU A 684 -24.90 -15.31 10.43
N GLY A 685 -24.10 -16.24 9.92
CA GLY A 685 -23.63 -16.22 8.53
C GLY A 685 -22.59 -15.15 8.21
N LEU A 686 -22.07 -14.41 9.20
CA LEU A 686 -21.02 -13.42 9.00
C LEU A 686 -19.76 -13.79 9.79
N TYR A 687 -18.66 -13.91 9.08
CA TYR A 687 -17.32 -14.20 9.57
C TYR A 687 -16.37 -13.06 9.21
N ALA A 688 -15.28 -12.87 9.96
CA ALA A 688 -14.27 -11.87 9.60
C ALA A 688 -12.85 -12.36 9.91
N ALA A 689 -11.86 -11.91 9.11
CA ALA A 689 -10.46 -12.28 9.31
C ALA A 689 -9.49 -11.20 8.79
N GLY A 690 -8.30 -11.13 9.38
CA GLY A 690 -7.24 -10.20 9.05
C GLY A 690 -7.48 -8.80 9.63
N GLU A 691 -6.82 -7.78 9.09
CA GLU A 691 -6.77 -6.41 9.66
C GLU A 691 -8.13 -5.70 9.83
N VAL A 692 -9.21 -6.25 9.30
CA VAL A 692 -10.59 -5.76 9.56
C VAL A 692 -11.09 -6.12 10.96
N THR A 693 -10.45 -7.11 11.62
CA THR A 693 -10.79 -7.57 12.97
C THR A 693 -9.98 -6.88 14.05
N GLY A 694 -10.53 -6.79 15.26
CA GLY A 694 -9.85 -6.28 16.43
C GLY A 694 -9.59 -7.37 17.49
N GLY A 695 -8.86 -6.99 18.56
CA GLY A 695 -8.63 -7.86 19.72
C GLY A 695 -7.43 -8.81 19.61
N ILE A 696 -6.68 -8.82 18.51
CA ILE A 696 -5.56 -9.75 18.28
C ILE A 696 -4.21 -9.10 18.63
N HIS A 697 -4.00 -7.85 18.28
CA HIS A 697 -2.70 -7.19 18.33
C HIS A 697 -2.54 -6.17 19.46
N GLY A 698 -3.63 -5.75 20.08
CA GLY A 698 -3.63 -4.78 21.18
C GLY A 698 -2.97 -3.45 20.83
N GLY A 699 -2.26 -2.86 21.79
CA GLY A 699 -1.69 -1.52 21.68
C GLY A 699 -0.49 -1.39 20.74
N ASN A 700 0.21 -2.49 20.40
CA ASN A 700 1.38 -2.46 19.52
C ASN A 700 1.64 -3.83 18.87
N ARG A 701 1.38 -3.94 17.59
CA ARG A 701 1.55 -5.17 16.82
C ARG A 701 3.03 -5.53 16.62
N VAL A 702 3.37 -6.77 16.90
CA VAL A 702 4.69 -7.36 16.61
C VAL A 702 4.91 -7.48 15.10
N GLY A 703 6.12 -7.16 14.62
CA GLY A 703 6.46 -7.28 13.21
C GLY A 703 6.39 -8.73 12.74
N GLY A 704 5.66 -8.99 11.65
CA GLY A 704 5.37 -10.33 11.13
C GLY A 704 3.96 -10.81 11.42
N ASN A 705 3.47 -10.65 12.66
CA ASN A 705 2.20 -11.22 13.14
C ASN A 705 0.94 -10.86 12.31
N ALA A 706 0.97 -9.78 11.52
CA ALA A 706 -0.16 -9.47 10.65
C ALA A 706 -0.40 -10.55 9.57
N VAL A 707 0.65 -11.25 9.14
CA VAL A 707 0.51 -12.35 8.16
C VAL A 707 0.07 -13.62 8.86
N ASP A 708 0.58 -13.88 10.08
CA ASP A 708 0.13 -15.00 10.92
C ASP A 708 -1.40 -14.91 11.14
N ASP A 709 -1.89 -13.72 11.51
CA ASP A 709 -3.31 -13.40 11.64
C ASP A 709 -4.07 -13.71 10.35
N THR A 710 -3.63 -13.19 9.19
CA THR A 710 -4.33 -13.45 7.92
C THR A 710 -4.41 -14.93 7.56
N VAL A 711 -3.36 -15.70 7.87
CA VAL A 711 -3.32 -17.14 7.56
C VAL A 711 -4.15 -17.95 8.54
N VAL A 712 -3.99 -17.73 9.84
CA VAL A 712 -4.69 -18.52 10.85
C VAL A 712 -6.18 -18.23 10.79
N PHE A 713 -6.59 -16.98 10.98
CA PHE A 713 -8.00 -16.63 11.02
C PHE A 713 -8.68 -16.68 9.63
N GLY A 714 -7.92 -16.43 8.54
CA GLY A 714 -8.45 -16.65 7.19
C GLY A 714 -8.84 -18.11 6.94
N ARG A 715 -8.00 -19.06 7.36
CA ARG A 715 -8.30 -20.51 7.25
C ARG A 715 -9.52 -20.89 8.09
N ILE A 716 -9.61 -20.40 9.32
CA ILE A 716 -10.73 -20.65 10.21
C ILE A 716 -12.02 -20.07 9.62
N ALA A 717 -12.02 -18.82 9.18
CA ALA A 717 -13.20 -18.16 8.63
C ALA A 717 -13.73 -18.85 7.36
N GLY A 718 -12.83 -19.18 6.42
CA GLY A 718 -13.23 -19.87 5.19
C GLY A 718 -13.80 -21.26 5.45
N ALA A 719 -13.19 -22.03 6.36
CA ALA A 719 -13.66 -23.35 6.72
C ALA A 719 -15.03 -23.32 7.44
N ASN A 720 -15.21 -22.40 8.40
CA ASN A 720 -16.45 -22.26 9.15
C ASN A 720 -17.60 -21.72 8.29
N ALA A 721 -17.32 -20.74 7.44
CA ALA A 721 -18.30 -20.25 6.47
C ALA A 721 -18.78 -21.37 5.53
N ALA A 722 -17.89 -22.26 5.08
CA ALA A 722 -18.25 -23.40 4.23
C ALA A 722 -19.06 -24.47 4.95
N ASP A 723 -18.82 -24.69 6.24
CA ASP A 723 -19.50 -25.72 7.04
C ASP A 723 -20.87 -25.24 7.62
N ASN A 724 -21.17 -23.94 7.52
CA ASN A 724 -22.43 -23.33 7.98
C ASN A 724 -23.58 -23.57 6.96
N LYS A 725 -24.16 -24.80 6.97
CA LYS A 725 -25.17 -25.27 6.00
C LYS A 725 -26.59 -25.14 6.53
#